data_a148b233daefd8062f8c91bc1037ef60
#
_entry.id   a148b233daefd8062f8c91bc1037ef60
#
_cell.length_a   1.000
_cell.length_b   1.000
_cell.length_c   1.000
_cell.angle_alpha   90.00
_cell.angle_beta   90.00
_cell.angle_gamma   90.00
#
_symmetry.space_group_name_H-M   'P 1'
#
loop_
_entity.id
_entity.type
_entity.pdbx_description
1 polymer ?
#
loop_
_entity_poly.entity_id
_entity_poly.type
_entity_poly.pdbx_seq_one_letter_code
_entity_poly.pdbx_strand_id
1 'polypeptide(L)'
;MNISYNWLKDYVNFDLSPEELSAALTSIGLETGGIEEVQTIKGGLNGLVIGKVLTCEDHPNSDHLHITTVDLGESEPVQIVCGAANVAAGQYVVVATLGTVLYSGEESFTIKKSKIRGVESFGMICAEDEIGIGTSHDGIIVLPGEVKPGTLAKDYYNIKSDYVLEVDITPNRIDAASHYGVARDLAAYLTQRGKDAGLHRPSVNDFAIDRKEGGIDVDVANHEACIRYSGVTMRNVKVAESPDWLKQRLSAIGLRPINNVVDITNYILHATGQPLHCFDLNRIAGGKVIVKPAVEGEKFVTLDEVERTLTSNDLMICNEKESMCIAGVFGGLKSGVTNDTTDIFLESACFNPTWVRKTARRQGLNTDSSFRFERGVDPNDTLYALKRAALLVKELAGGEICGEVVDIYPNPVAPFPVTLTYEKIDTLIGKHIPADTVKSILDSLEIKIVSETEKELSLQVPTYRVDVQRDVDVIEDLLRIYGYNHVEISDRVHSSLSYKTVTDQSHQFQNLVSEQLTGCGFNEIMNNSLTCGAYYDDLQVWPRAHCVALLNPLSNDLNVMRQTLLFGGLESISHNINRRRANLRFYECGNCYSFDPEAHNEEKLLSGYSEEKHFALWQTGNRVEGSWAHADEKSSVYEMKAYVENIFARLGIAGDIIATQTSDEIYSVALTYSNRGGKILGKMGLV
;
A
#
# COMPACT_ATOMS: atom_id res chain seq x y z
N MET A 1 2.49 -5.29 -0.03
CA MET A 1 3.89 -5.66 -0.38
C MET A 1 4.09 -7.14 -0.14
N ASN A 2 4.78 -7.82 -1.07
CA ASN A 2 5.01 -9.27 -0.98
C ASN A 2 6.26 -9.58 -0.14
N ILE A 3 6.10 -10.38 0.90
CA ILE A 3 7.17 -10.83 1.80
C ILE A 3 7.33 -12.35 1.66
N SER A 4 8.51 -12.78 1.22
CA SER A 4 8.87 -14.20 1.15
C SER A 4 9.21 -14.73 2.54
N TYR A 5 8.57 -15.82 2.94
CA TYR A 5 8.79 -16.52 4.20
C TYR A 5 10.23 -17.05 4.32
N ASN A 6 10.77 -17.64 3.23
CA ASN A 6 12.12 -18.15 3.22
C ASN A 6 13.17 -17.02 3.22
N TRP A 7 12.89 -15.89 2.54
CA TRP A 7 13.78 -14.74 2.56
C TRP A 7 13.80 -14.05 3.92
N LEU A 8 12.64 -13.98 4.60
CA LEU A 8 12.55 -13.40 5.93
C LEU A 8 13.45 -14.16 6.95
N LYS A 9 13.60 -15.50 6.80
CA LYS A 9 14.47 -16.34 7.62
C LYS A 9 15.96 -16.02 7.46
N ASP A 10 16.36 -15.30 6.41
CA ASP A 10 17.74 -14.85 6.27
C ASP A 10 18.09 -13.73 7.27
N TYR A 11 17.11 -13.09 7.90
CA TYR A 11 17.30 -11.96 8.81
C TYR A 11 16.89 -12.24 10.25
N VAL A 12 15.94 -13.13 10.48
CA VAL A 12 15.38 -13.40 11.80
C VAL A 12 15.07 -14.89 11.96
N ASN A 13 15.42 -15.43 13.13
CA ASN A 13 15.16 -16.83 13.46
C ASN A 13 13.72 -16.98 13.99
N PHE A 14 12.94 -17.83 13.35
CA PHE A 14 11.59 -18.18 13.82
C PHE A 14 11.16 -19.56 13.36
N ASP A 15 10.26 -20.16 14.15
CA ASP A 15 9.66 -21.47 13.90
C ASP A 15 8.12 -21.36 13.91
N LEU A 16 7.61 -20.32 13.24
CA LEU A 16 6.18 -20.09 13.06
C LEU A 16 5.75 -20.66 11.71
N SER A 17 4.57 -21.27 11.64
CA SER A 17 3.98 -21.59 10.34
C SER A 17 3.65 -20.29 9.56
N PRO A 18 3.41 -20.34 8.24
CA PRO A 18 2.99 -19.16 7.49
C PRO A 18 1.75 -18.47 8.09
N GLU A 19 0.77 -19.24 8.59
CA GLU A 19 -0.44 -18.74 9.22
C GLU A 19 -0.16 -18.09 10.58
N GLU A 20 0.70 -18.71 11.39
CA GLU A 20 1.14 -18.13 12.66
C GLU A 20 1.96 -16.85 12.46
N LEU A 21 2.80 -16.80 11.42
CA LEU A 21 3.54 -15.60 11.03
C LEU A 21 2.59 -14.48 10.61
N SER A 22 1.60 -14.79 9.77
CA SER A 22 0.56 -13.83 9.37
C SER A 22 -0.18 -13.24 10.57
N ALA A 23 -0.61 -14.09 11.51
CA ALA A 23 -1.27 -13.66 12.73
C ALA A 23 -0.34 -12.79 13.62
N ALA A 24 0.94 -13.16 13.72
CA ALA A 24 1.94 -12.41 14.47
C ALA A 24 2.15 -11.00 13.87
N LEU A 25 2.37 -10.91 12.55
CA LEU A 25 2.56 -9.63 11.85
C LEU A 25 1.34 -8.73 11.97
N THR A 26 0.14 -9.27 11.74
CA THR A 26 -1.12 -8.52 11.89
C THR A 26 -1.28 -7.99 13.31
N SER A 27 -0.91 -8.79 14.33
CA SER A 27 -1.04 -8.40 15.75
C SER A 27 -0.16 -7.21 16.15
N ILE A 28 0.89 -6.92 15.39
CA ILE A 28 1.83 -5.80 15.61
C ILE A 28 1.66 -4.66 14.59
N GLY A 29 0.55 -4.67 13.84
CA GLY A 29 0.19 -3.59 12.91
C GLY A 29 0.74 -3.73 11.50
N LEU A 30 1.25 -4.91 11.12
CA LEU A 30 1.61 -5.28 9.75
C LEU A 30 0.55 -6.25 9.21
N GLU A 31 -0.61 -5.71 8.82
CA GLU A 31 -1.75 -6.51 8.38
C GLU A 31 -1.38 -7.37 7.18
N THR A 32 -1.75 -8.66 7.25
CA THR A 32 -1.51 -9.62 6.18
C THR A 32 -2.83 -9.90 5.45
N GLY A 33 -2.92 -9.50 4.17
CA GLY A 33 -4.11 -9.67 3.32
C GLY A 33 -4.26 -11.07 2.75
N GLY A 34 -3.15 -11.79 2.53
CA GLY A 34 -3.15 -13.14 1.97
C GLY A 34 -1.85 -13.90 2.17
N ILE A 35 -1.92 -15.21 2.01
CA ILE A 35 -0.77 -16.11 1.98
C ILE A 35 -0.87 -16.95 0.70
N GLU A 36 0.17 -16.95 -0.11
CA GLU A 36 0.25 -17.74 -1.33
C GLU A 36 1.46 -18.68 -1.28
N GLU A 37 1.27 -19.96 -1.60
CA GLU A 37 2.38 -20.88 -1.82
C GLU A 37 2.93 -20.69 -3.24
N VAL A 38 4.15 -20.19 -3.35
CA VAL A 38 4.86 -20.01 -4.60
C VAL A 38 5.80 -21.18 -4.84
N GLN A 39 5.53 -21.91 -5.91
CA GLN A 39 6.32 -23.06 -6.31
C GLN A 39 7.25 -22.67 -7.45
N THR A 40 8.53 -23.01 -7.35
CA THR A 40 9.54 -22.75 -8.40
C THR A 40 9.14 -23.37 -9.74
N ILE A 41 8.43 -24.51 -9.68
CA ILE A 41 7.83 -25.20 -10.81
C ILE A 41 6.36 -25.41 -10.51
N LYS A 42 5.48 -25.03 -11.43
CA LYS A 42 4.04 -25.15 -11.27
C LYS A 42 3.65 -26.63 -10.98
N GLY A 43 2.96 -26.84 -9.85
CA GLY A 43 2.63 -28.17 -9.36
C GLY A 43 3.68 -28.81 -8.45
N GLY A 44 4.85 -28.16 -8.24
CA GLY A 44 5.89 -28.56 -7.27
C GLY A 44 6.45 -29.98 -7.50
N LEU A 45 6.33 -30.52 -8.70
CA LEU A 45 6.68 -31.89 -9.05
C LEU A 45 5.97 -32.95 -8.20
N ASN A 46 4.78 -32.64 -7.66
CA ASN A 46 4.00 -33.58 -6.85
C ASN A 46 3.48 -34.74 -7.70
N GLY A 47 3.63 -35.98 -7.19
CA GLY A 47 3.27 -37.21 -7.90
C GLY A 47 4.29 -37.68 -8.93
N LEU A 48 5.42 -36.95 -9.11
CA LEU A 48 6.53 -37.36 -9.94
C LEU A 48 7.56 -38.13 -9.10
N VAL A 49 7.97 -39.30 -9.56
CA VAL A 49 8.94 -40.15 -8.89
C VAL A 49 10.04 -40.59 -9.85
N ILE A 50 11.21 -40.90 -9.32
CA ILE A 50 12.28 -41.49 -10.12
C ILE A 50 12.07 -43.00 -10.18
N GLY A 51 12.04 -43.53 -11.42
CA GLY A 51 11.93 -44.95 -11.69
C GLY A 51 13.13 -45.51 -12.43
N LYS A 52 13.35 -46.80 -12.30
CA LYS A 52 14.34 -47.53 -13.10
C LYS A 52 13.63 -48.36 -14.17
N VAL A 53 13.95 -48.16 -15.40
CA VAL A 53 13.44 -48.98 -16.53
C VAL A 53 14.08 -50.37 -16.45
N LEU A 54 13.28 -51.39 -16.16
CA LEU A 54 13.75 -52.77 -16.06
C LEU A 54 13.80 -53.44 -17.45
N THR A 55 12.75 -53.29 -18.23
CA THR A 55 12.63 -53.83 -19.59
C THR A 55 12.13 -52.78 -20.54
N CYS A 56 12.53 -52.86 -21.81
CA CYS A 56 12.06 -52.01 -22.89
C CYS A 56 11.91 -52.88 -24.12
N GLU A 57 10.67 -53.07 -24.58
CA GLU A 57 10.33 -53.93 -25.73
C GLU A 57 9.52 -53.14 -26.77
N ASP A 58 9.67 -53.50 -28.03
CA ASP A 58 8.92 -52.84 -29.11
C ASP A 58 7.41 -53.13 -28.97
N HIS A 59 6.58 -52.10 -29.22
CA HIS A 59 5.15 -52.26 -29.15
C HIS A 59 4.60 -53.05 -30.34
N PRO A 60 3.78 -54.14 -30.14
CA PRO A 60 3.37 -55.06 -31.18
C PRO A 60 2.56 -54.40 -32.29
N ASN A 61 1.93 -53.26 -32.04
CA ASN A 61 1.07 -52.56 -33.01
C ASN A 61 1.57 -51.13 -33.31
N SER A 62 2.89 -50.86 -33.15
CA SER A 62 3.50 -49.56 -33.42
C SER A 62 4.99 -49.70 -33.70
N ASP A 63 5.50 -48.89 -34.62
CA ASP A 63 6.89 -48.82 -35.06
C ASP A 63 7.73 -47.78 -34.28
N HIS A 64 7.09 -47.02 -33.40
CA HIS A 64 7.74 -45.94 -32.62
C HIS A 64 7.36 -45.97 -31.12
N LEU A 65 6.53 -46.91 -30.69
CA LEU A 65 6.20 -47.02 -29.28
C LEU A 65 6.96 -48.20 -28.63
N HIS A 66 7.30 -48.03 -27.35
CA HIS A 66 7.93 -49.05 -26.55
C HIS A 66 7.05 -49.38 -25.32
N ILE A 67 7.03 -50.66 -24.96
CA ILE A 67 6.43 -51.12 -23.70
C ILE A 67 7.54 -51.26 -22.71
N THR A 68 7.48 -50.49 -21.62
CA THR A 68 8.49 -50.48 -20.58
C THR A 68 7.90 -51.04 -19.28
N THR A 69 8.73 -51.74 -18.52
CA THR A 69 8.42 -52.09 -17.12
C THR A 69 9.33 -51.27 -16.23
N VAL A 70 8.77 -50.46 -15.38
CA VAL A 70 9.51 -49.48 -14.56
C VAL A 70 9.35 -49.80 -13.07
N ASP A 71 10.47 -49.94 -12.40
CA ASP A 71 10.51 -50.04 -10.92
C ASP A 71 10.40 -48.63 -10.33
N LEU A 72 9.35 -48.40 -9.56
CA LEU A 72 9.07 -47.15 -8.85
C LEU A 72 9.36 -47.26 -7.34
N GLY A 73 10.05 -48.29 -6.92
CA GLY A 73 10.35 -48.59 -5.48
C GLY A 73 9.17 -49.20 -4.73
N GLU A 74 8.12 -49.64 -5.45
CA GLU A 74 6.98 -50.35 -4.92
C GLU A 74 7.18 -51.88 -5.01
N SER A 75 6.21 -52.68 -4.50
CA SER A 75 6.31 -54.12 -4.48
C SER A 75 6.27 -54.77 -5.86
N GLU A 76 5.62 -54.14 -6.84
CA GLU A 76 5.52 -54.59 -8.22
C GLU A 76 5.90 -53.49 -9.21
N PRO A 77 6.69 -53.81 -10.26
CA PRO A 77 7.01 -52.87 -11.32
C PRO A 77 5.80 -52.46 -12.11
N VAL A 78 5.76 -51.24 -12.63
CA VAL A 78 4.66 -50.64 -13.35
C VAL A 78 4.89 -50.67 -14.85
N GLN A 79 3.88 -51.08 -15.62
CA GLN A 79 3.95 -51.05 -17.09
C GLN A 79 3.60 -49.66 -17.61
N ILE A 80 4.48 -49.08 -18.44
CA ILE A 80 4.27 -47.77 -19.07
C ILE A 80 4.59 -47.88 -20.56
N VAL A 81 3.71 -47.35 -21.40
CA VAL A 81 3.95 -47.22 -22.82
C VAL A 81 4.57 -45.86 -23.10
N CYS A 82 5.77 -45.88 -23.72
CA CYS A 82 6.56 -44.69 -24.00
C CYS A 82 6.75 -44.51 -25.51
N GLY A 83 6.62 -43.29 -26.00
CA GLY A 83 6.83 -42.93 -27.41
C GLY A 83 8.20 -42.28 -27.70
N ALA A 84 9.03 -42.09 -26.71
CA ALA A 84 10.34 -41.44 -26.88
C ALA A 84 11.39 -42.40 -27.45
N ALA A 85 12.09 -41.96 -28.47
CA ALA A 85 13.12 -42.77 -29.14
C ALA A 85 14.36 -43.04 -28.24
N ASN A 86 14.56 -42.29 -27.17
CA ASN A 86 15.71 -42.41 -26.28
C ASN A 86 15.46 -43.31 -25.05
N VAL A 87 14.29 -43.98 -24.96
CA VAL A 87 14.00 -44.87 -23.83
C VAL A 87 14.74 -46.20 -23.99
N ALA A 88 15.39 -46.70 -22.94
CA ALA A 88 16.08 -47.98 -22.93
C ALA A 88 16.09 -48.64 -21.55
N ALA A 89 16.23 -49.96 -21.49
CA ALA A 89 16.38 -50.70 -20.24
C ALA A 89 17.65 -50.27 -19.48
N GLY A 90 17.57 -50.22 -18.16
CA GLY A 90 18.64 -49.83 -17.26
C GLY A 90 18.66 -48.31 -16.91
N GLN A 91 17.93 -47.48 -17.63
CA GLN A 91 17.88 -46.02 -17.40
C GLN A 91 17.11 -45.65 -16.12
N TYR A 92 17.56 -44.58 -15.48
CA TYR A 92 16.79 -43.88 -14.42
C TYR A 92 16.05 -42.72 -15.08
N VAL A 93 14.72 -42.66 -14.88
CA VAL A 93 13.80 -41.75 -15.58
C VAL A 93 12.86 -41.09 -14.59
N VAL A 94 12.26 -39.97 -14.97
CA VAL A 94 11.23 -39.31 -14.20
C VAL A 94 9.85 -39.78 -14.67
N VAL A 95 9.05 -40.30 -13.73
CA VAL A 95 7.74 -40.90 -14.01
C VAL A 95 6.63 -40.15 -13.29
N ALA A 96 5.63 -39.74 -14.05
CA ALA A 96 4.37 -39.27 -13.52
C ALA A 96 3.45 -40.46 -13.21
N THR A 97 3.13 -40.67 -11.94
CA THR A 97 2.24 -41.73 -11.47
C THR A 97 0.78 -41.41 -11.73
N LEU A 98 -0.11 -42.37 -11.57
CA LEU A 98 -1.55 -42.16 -11.73
C LEU A 98 -2.06 -41.10 -10.73
N GLY A 99 -2.81 -40.12 -11.24
CA GLY A 99 -3.33 -39.01 -10.44
C GLY A 99 -2.44 -37.77 -10.45
N THR A 100 -1.20 -37.89 -10.95
CA THR A 100 -0.32 -36.71 -11.12
C THR A 100 -0.94 -35.71 -12.07
N VAL A 101 -0.88 -34.42 -11.70
CA VAL A 101 -1.29 -33.29 -12.56
C VAL A 101 -0.04 -32.67 -13.16
N LEU A 102 0.06 -32.66 -14.48
CA LEU A 102 1.09 -31.98 -15.26
C LEU A 102 0.53 -30.69 -15.83
N TYR A 103 1.40 -29.71 -16.04
CA TYR A 103 1.06 -28.36 -16.49
C TYR A 103 1.77 -28.03 -17.79
N SER A 104 1.02 -27.48 -18.77
CA SER A 104 1.56 -26.93 -20.02
C SER A 104 1.06 -25.48 -20.13
N GLY A 105 1.88 -24.51 -19.68
CA GLY A 105 1.47 -23.13 -19.58
C GLY A 105 0.32 -22.96 -18.56
N GLU A 106 -0.84 -22.50 -19.02
CA GLU A 106 -2.04 -22.36 -18.15
C GLU A 106 -2.92 -23.63 -18.12
N GLU A 107 -2.71 -24.53 -19.06
CA GLU A 107 -3.48 -25.78 -19.11
C GLU A 107 -2.89 -26.84 -18.18
N SER A 108 -3.75 -27.74 -17.70
CA SER A 108 -3.34 -28.86 -16.87
C SER A 108 -4.03 -30.15 -17.31
N PHE A 109 -3.32 -31.25 -17.22
CA PHE A 109 -3.89 -32.58 -17.46
C PHE A 109 -3.49 -33.57 -16.39
N THR A 110 -4.39 -34.48 -16.05
CA THR A 110 -4.17 -35.49 -15.02
C THR A 110 -3.82 -36.83 -15.66
N ILE A 111 -2.73 -37.45 -15.19
CA ILE A 111 -2.32 -38.77 -15.63
C ILE A 111 -3.35 -39.83 -15.18
N LYS A 112 -3.93 -40.53 -16.12
CA LYS A 112 -4.90 -41.57 -15.87
C LYS A 112 -4.45 -42.89 -16.52
N LYS A 113 -4.93 -44.03 -15.97
CA LYS A 113 -4.77 -45.30 -16.64
C LYS A 113 -5.30 -45.19 -18.07
N SER A 114 -4.47 -45.48 -19.03
CA SER A 114 -4.78 -45.37 -20.45
C SER A 114 -4.50 -46.69 -21.21
N LYS A 115 -5.18 -46.90 -22.34
CA LYS A 115 -4.94 -48.01 -23.21
C LYS A 115 -4.42 -47.50 -24.56
N ILE A 116 -3.12 -47.65 -24.78
CA ILE A 116 -2.43 -47.11 -25.95
C ILE A 116 -2.27 -48.27 -26.96
N ARG A 117 -2.93 -48.16 -28.13
CA ARG A 117 -2.94 -49.18 -29.20
C ARG A 117 -3.14 -50.62 -28.71
N GLY A 118 -3.96 -50.81 -27.67
CA GLY A 118 -4.31 -52.11 -27.12
C GLY A 118 -3.54 -52.50 -25.83
N VAL A 119 -2.46 -51.83 -25.47
CA VAL A 119 -1.63 -52.09 -24.32
C VAL A 119 -1.96 -51.06 -23.20
N GLU A 120 -2.10 -51.54 -21.97
CA GLU A 120 -2.38 -50.68 -20.80
C GLU A 120 -1.12 -49.95 -20.36
N SER A 121 -1.25 -48.64 -20.05
CA SER A 121 -0.19 -47.79 -19.46
C SER A 121 -0.70 -47.25 -18.12
N PHE A 122 0.15 -47.35 -17.08
CA PHE A 122 -0.18 -46.96 -15.72
C PHE A 122 0.64 -45.77 -15.23
N GLY A 123 1.12 -44.92 -16.13
CA GLY A 123 1.88 -43.75 -15.87
C GLY A 123 2.43 -43.16 -17.15
N MET A 124 3.29 -42.15 -17.01
CA MET A 124 3.97 -41.49 -18.12
C MET A 124 5.41 -41.22 -17.74
N ILE A 125 6.37 -41.59 -18.62
CA ILE A 125 7.77 -41.17 -18.48
C ILE A 125 7.88 -39.80 -19.13
N CYS A 126 8.43 -38.79 -18.42
CA CYS A 126 8.32 -37.40 -18.78
C CYS A 126 9.57 -36.83 -19.46
N ALA A 127 9.37 -35.85 -20.35
CA ALA A 127 10.36 -34.93 -20.87
C ALA A 127 10.57 -33.72 -19.96
N GLU A 128 11.59 -32.89 -20.23
CA GLU A 128 11.90 -31.70 -19.40
C GLU A 128 10.81 -30.66 -19.42
N ASP A 129 10.27 -30.35 -20.60
CA ASP A 129 9.21 -29.35 -20.78
C ASP A 129 7.86 -29.79 -20.21
N GLU A 130 7.60 -31.11 -20.16
CA GLU A 130 6.37 -31.66 -19.59
C GLU A 130 6.27 -31.50 -18.07
N ILE A 131 7.41 -31.41 -17.39
CA ILE A 131 7.48 -31.20 -15.94
C ILE A 131 8.02 -29.83 -15.55
N GLY A 132 8.36 -28.99 -16.52
CA GLY A 132 8.77 -27.59 -16.32
C GLY A 132 10.17 -27.39 -15.76
N ILE A 133 11.08 -28.39 -15.87
CA ILE A 133 12.49 -28.26 -15.45
C ILE A 133 13.43 -27.79 -16.56
N GLY A 134 12.96 -27.81 -17.81
CA GLY A 134 13.69 -27.37 -18.99
C GLY A 134 12.74 -27.08 -20.14
N THR A 135 13.32 -26.87 -21.32
CA THR A 135 12.57 -26.55 -22.57
C THR A 135 12.68 -27.61 -23.64
N SER A 136 13.48 -28.69 -23.42
CA SER A 136 13.66 -29.75 -24.38
C SER A 136 12.49 -30.72 -24.39
N HIS A 137 12.04 -31.05 -25.62
CA HIS A 137 11.05 -32.10 -25.91
C HIS A 137 11.66 -33.20 -26.80
N ASP A 138 13.00 -33.25 -26.92
CA ASP A 138 13.69 -34.19 -27.83
C ASP A 138 13.68 -35.63 -27.33
N GLY A 139 13.12 -35.90 -26.15
CA GLY A 139 13.00 -37.21 -25.53
C GLY A 139 12.72 -37.14 -24.05
N ILE A 140 12.65 -38.32 -23.42
CA ILE A 140 12.47 -38.41 -21.97
C ILE A 140 13.73 -37.97 -21.22
N ILE A 141 13.53 -37.57 -19.96
CA ILE A 141 14.63 -37.29 -19.04
C ILE A 141 15.32 -38.59 -18.64
N VAL A 142 16.61 -38.67 -18.94
CA VAL A 142 17.48 -39.77 -18.49
C VAL A 142 18.45 -39.20 -17.45
N LEU A 143 18.35 -39.66 -16.20
CA LEU A 143 19.16 -39.12 -15.11
C LEU A 143 20.60 -39.68 -15.17
N PRO A 144 21.62 -38.85 -14.93
CA PRO A 144 23.01 -39.31 -14.85
C PRO A 144 23.24 -40.02 -13.50
N GLY A 145 23.64 -41.27 -13.55
CA GLY A 145 24.00 -42.07 -12.37
C GLY A 145 22.85 -42.89 -11.77
N GLU A 146 23.19 -43.62 -10.73
CA GLU A 146 22.20 -44.45 -10.03
C GLU A 146 21.43 -43.67 -8.98
N VAL A 147 20.11 -43.73 -9.06
CA VAL A 147 19.18 -43.10 -8.12
C VAL A 147 18.26 -44.18 -7.56
N LYS A 148 17.97 -44.14 -6.26
CA LYS A 148 17.06 -45.11 -5.64
C LYS A 148 15.65 -44.95 -6.26
N PRO A 149 15.09 -46.03 -6.87
CA PRO A 149 13.71 -45.98 -7.34
C PRO A 149 12.73 -45.58 -6.25
N GLY A 150 11.71 -44.80 -6.59
CA GLY A 150 10.74 -44.23 -5.63
C GLY A 150 11.17 -42.93 -4.96
N THR A 151 12.39 -42.42 -5.25
CA THR A 151 12.77 -41.07 -4.83
C THR A 151 11.81 -40.04 -5.46
N LEU A 152 11.27 -39.14 -4.67
CA LEU A 152 10.41 -38.08 -5.19
C LEU A 152 11.24 -37.15 -6.10
N ALA A 153 10.70 -36.80 -7.27
CA ALA A 153 11.39 -35.91 -8.20
C ALA A 153 11.69 -34.54 -7.57
N LYS A 154 10.77 -34.01 -6.77
CA LYS A 154 10.97 -32.76 -6.02
C LYS A 154 12.21 -32.79 -5.10
N ASP A 155 12.49 -33.94 -4.47
CA ASP A 155 13.64 -34.09 -3.58
C ASP A 155 14.94 -34.21 -4.37
N TYR A 156 14.90 -34.94 -5.50
CA TYR A 156 16.03 -35.07 -6.40
C TYR A 156 16.46 -33.73 -7.01
N TYR A 157 15.48 -32.94 -7.50
CA TYR A 157 15.72 -31.63 -8.08
C TYR A 157 15.80 -30.51 -7.04
N ASN A 158 15.71 -30.84 -5.75
CA ASN A 158 15.74 -29.88 -4.65
C ASN A 158 14.74 -28.73 -4.84
N ILE A 159 13.53 -29.06 -5.31
CA ILE A 159 12.46 -28.08 -5.52
C ILE A 159 11.96 -27.62 -4.16
N LYS A 160 12.10 -26.32 -3.93
CA LYS A 160 11.65 -25.68 -2.70
C LYS A 160 10.41 -24.85 -3.01
N SER A 161 9.36 -25.02 -2.24
CA SER A 161 8.26 -24.07 -2.18
C SER A 161 8.64 -22.92 -1.24
N ASP A 162 8.10 -21.77 -1.53
CA ASP A 162 8.11 -20.61 -0.66
C ASP A 162 6.68 -20.18 -0.35
N TYR A 163 6.47 -19.51 0.77
CA TYR A 163 5.22 -18.86 1.07
C TYR A 163 5.42 -17.35 0.97
N VAL A 164 4.49 -16.69 0.32
CA VAL A 164 4.50 -15.23 0.18
C VAL A 164 3.33 -14.66 0.95
N LEU A 165 3.62 -13.77 1.86
CA LEU A 165 2.64 -13.02 2.63
C LEU A 165 2.44 -11.66 1.95
N GLU A 166 1.20 -11.34 1.62
CA GLU A 166 0.84 -9.99 1.18
C GLU A 166 0.65 -9.10 2.41
N VAL A 167 1.64 -8.26 2.69
CA VAL A 167 1.63 -7.34 3.84
C VAL A 167 1.20 -5.96 3.36
N ASP A 168 0.14 -5.42 3.96
CA ASP A 168 -0.33 -4.06 3.70
C ASP A 168 0.47 -3.05 4.53
N ILE A 169 1.32 -2.29 3.85
CA ILE A 169 2.19 -1.29 4.46
C ILE A 169 1.51 0.08 4.41
N THR A 170 1.09 0.55 5.57
CA THR A 170 0.54 1.91 5.71
C THR A 170 1.62 2.97 5.42
N PRO A 171 1.25 4.16 4.92
CA PRO A 171 2.22 5.18 4.51
C PRO A 171 3.21 5.63 5.59
N ASN A 172 2.85 5.55 6.85
CA ASN A 172 3.70 5.89 8.00
C ASN A 172 4.73 4.80 8.32
N ARG A 173 4.46 3.53 7.93
CA ARG A 173 5.31 2.38 8.23
C ARG A 173 6.30 2.04 7.11
N ILE A 174 6.89 3.07 6.50
CA ILE A 174 7.89 2.88 5.43
C ILE A 174 9.13 2.10 5.90
N ASP A 175 9.44 2.14 7.18
CA ASP A 175 10.46 1.34 7.83
C ASP A 175 10.27 -0.17 7.63
N ALA A 176 9.02 -0.62 7.48
CA ALA A 176 8.64 -2.00 7.23
C ALA A 176 8.51 -2.35 5.72
N ALA A 177 8.79 -1.41 4.80
CA ALA A 177 8.68 -1.65 3.36
C ALA A 177 9.86 -2.46 2.78
N SER A 178 10.34 -3.45 3.53
CA SER A 178 11.43 -4.37 3.15
C SER A 178 11.38 -5.65 4.00
N HIS A 179 12.07 -6.70 3.54
CA HIS A 179 12.20 -7.93 4.32
C HIS A 179 12.91 -7.69 5.67
N TYR A 180 13.97 -6.87 5.67
CA TYR A 180 14.68 -6.53 6.91
C TYR A 180 13.81 -5.70 7.87
N GLY A 181 13.01 -4.76 7.33
CA GLY A 181 12.10 -3.96 8.15
C GLY A 181 11.02 -4.81 8.84
N VAL A 182 10.42 -5.76 8.10
CA VAL A 182 9.47 -6.73 8.66
C VAL A 182 10.16 -7.66 9.65
N ALA A 183 11.39 -8.11 9.35
CA ALA A 183 12.18 -8.95 10.26
C ALA A 183 12.47 -8.27 11.61
N ARG A 184 12.74 -6.96 11.59
CA ARG A 184 12.97 -6.16 12.80
C ARG A 184 11.74 -6.13 13.71
N ASP A 185 10.57 -5.88 13.14
CA ASP A 185 9.30 -5.88 13.89
C ASP A 185 8.97 -7.30 14.42
N LEU A 186 9.17 -8.32 13.60
CA LEU A 186 8.99 -9.71 14.01
C LEU A 186 9.96 -10.09 15.13
N ALA A 187 11.21 -9.64 15.07
CA ALA A 187 12.19 -9.88 16.13
C ALA A 187 11.75 -9.25 17.46
N ALA A 188 11.24 -8.03 17.44
CA ALA A 188 10.69 -7.37 18.62
C ALA A 188 9.49 -8.16 19.20
N TYR A 189 8.59 -8.62 18.34
CA TYR A 189 7.47 -9.48 18.72
C TYR A 189 7.92 -10.78 19.40
N LEU A 190 8.91 -11.48 18.82
CA LEU A 190 9.42 -12.75 19.33
C LEU A 190 10.16 -12.56 20.66
N THR A 191 11.00 -11.53 20.78
CA THR A 191 11.74 -11.19 21.99
C THR A 191 10.81 -10.98 23.19
N GLN A 192 9.69 -10.26 23.00
CA GLN A 192 8.70 -10.06 24.05
C GLN A 192 7.96 -11.34 24.47
N ARG A 193 8.06 -12.41 23.68
CA ARG A 193 7.52 -13.75 23.97
C ARG A 193 8.59 -14.73 24.47
N GLY A 194 9.77 -14.23 24.84
CA GLY A 194 10.87 -15.00 25.39
C GLY A 194 11.58 -15.89 24.38
N LYS A 195 11.45 -15.61 23.07
CA LYS A 195 12.15 -16.32 21.99
C LYS A 195 13.40 -15.55 21.57
N ASP A 196 14.50 -16.26 21.33
CA ASP A 196 15.71 -15.68 20.73
C ASP A 196 15.48 -15.51 19.23
N ALA A 197 15.23 -14.29 18.82
CA ALA A 197 14.93 -13.96 17.44
C ALA A 197 16.17 -13.88 16.55
N GLY A 198 17.37 -13.68 17.12
CA GLY A 198 18.64 -13.65 16.38
C GLY A 198 18.62 -12.69 15.18
N LEU A 199 18.01 -11.50 15.34
CA LEU A 199 17.98 -10.52 14.25
C LEU A 199 19.39 -10.16 13.80
N HIS A 200 19.67 -10.32 12.52
CA HIS A 200 20.96 -10.00 11.95
C HIS A 200 20.84 -9.34 10.58
N ARG A 201 21.85 -8.57 10.25
CA ARG A 201 21.98 -7.89 8.98
C ARG A 201 23.30 -8.33 8.32
N PRO A 202 23.29 -8.72 7.01
CA PRO A 202 24.50 -9.13 6.33
C PRO A 202 25.63 -8.09 6.45
N SER A 203 26.83 -8.54 6.82
CA SER A 203 27.98 -7.67 7.01
C SER A 203 28.42 -7.00 5.71
N VAL A 204 28.89 -5.77 5.81
CA VAL A 204 29.55 -5.01 4.74
C VAL A 204 31.02 -4.71 5.07
N ASN A 205 31.57 -5.37 6.08
CA ASN A 205 32.95 -5.12 6.56
C ASN A 205 34.02 -5.53 5.54
N ASP A 206 33.69 -6.45 4.64
CA ASP A 206 34.59 -6.91 3.57
C ASP A 206 34.62 -5.92 2.38
N PHE A 207 33.88 -4.82 2.44
CA PHE A 207 33.93 -3.78 1.43
C PHE A 207 35.29 -3.07 1.46
N ALA A 208 36.00 -3.17 0.33
CA ALA A 208 37.27 -2.49 0.15
C ALA A 208 37.40 -1.97 -1.29
N ILE A 209 38.10 -0.85 -1.44
CA ILE A 209 38.42 -0.26 -2.73
C ILE A 209 39.59 -1.07 -3.33
N ASP A 210 39.38 -1.63 -4.50
CA ASP A 210 40.41 -2.44 -5.21
C ASP A 210 41.41 -1.54 -5.93
N ARG A 211 40.96 -0.42 -6.49
CA ARG A 211 41.80 0.54 -7.25
C ARG A 211 41.44 1.97 -6.84
N LYS A 212 42.46 2.77 -6.50
CA LYS A 212 42.25 4.17 -6.11
C LYS A 212 41.84 5.11 -7.26
N GLU A 213 42.13 4.73 -8.48
CA GLU A 213 41.85 5.49 -9.69
C GLU A 213 40.62 4.93 -10.41
N GLY A 214 40.05 5.73 -11.30
CA GLY A 214 38.94 5.26 -12.18
C GLY A 214 37.55 5.51 -11.67
N GLY A 215 37.38 6.21 -10.55
CA GLY A 215 36.10 6.74 -10.09
C GLY A 215 35.62 7.91 -10.94
N ILE A 216 34.36 8.30 -10.78
CA ILE A 216 33.77 9.49 -11.40
C ILE A 216 33.35 10.52 -10.36
N ASP A 217 33.25 11.78 -10.78
CA ASP A 217 32.82 12.88 -9.94
C ASP A 217 31.29 12.96 -9.87
N VAL A 218 30.79 13.46 -8.74
CA VAL A 218 29.37 13.74 -8.56
C VAL A 218 29.19 15.16 -8.05
N ASP A 219 28.20 15.88 -8.56
CA ASP A 219 27.81 17.21 -8.14
C ASP A 219 26.31 17.25 -7.84
N VAL A 220 25.94 17.73 -6.66
CA VAL A 220 24.55 17.90 -6.26
C VAL A 220 24.24 19.38 -6.17
N ALA A 221 23.50 19.88 -7.16
CA ALA A 221 23.15 21.30 -7.24
C ALA A 221 21.99 21.73 -6.34
N ASN A 222 21.17 20.78 -5.87
CA ASN A 222 20.02 21.07 -5.00
C ASN A 222 19.98 20.09 -3.82
N HIS A 223 20.49 20.54 -2.67
CA HIS A 223 20.52 19.73 -1.45
C HIS A 223 19.18 19.67 -0.69
N GLU A 224 18.20 20.49 -1.03
CA GLU A 224 16.84 20.34 -0.51
C GLU A 224 16.13 19.14 -1.17
N ALA A 225 16.29 19.02 -2.49
CA ALA A 225 15.67 17.93 -3.26
C ALA A 225 16.43 16.60 -3.15
N CYS A 226 17.76 16.65 -2.97
CA CYS A 226 18.63 15.50 -2.75
C CYS A 226 19.34 15.63 -1.39
N ILE A 227 18.83 14.91 -0.40
CA ILE A 227 19.30 14.97 1.00
C ILE A 227 20.68 14.32 1.13
N ARG A 228 20.87 13.15 0.52
CA ARG A 228 22.14 12.43 0.47
C ARG A 228 22.29 11.75 -0.88
N TYR A 229 23.48 11.79 -1.42
CA TYR A 229 23.83 11.08 -2.64
C TYR A 229 25.10 10.28 -2.43
N SER A 230 25.03 8.97 -2.58
CA SER A 230 26.17 8.09 -2.47
C SER A 230 26.33 7.26 -3.75
N GLY A 231 27.56 7.01 -4.15
CA GLY A 231 27.83 6.24 -5.37
C GLY A 231 29.21 5.60 -5.38
N VAL A 232 29.36 4.55 -6.18
CA VAL A 232 30.62 3.84 -6.37
C VAL A 232 30.76 3.39 -7.82
N THR A 233 31.97 3.51 -8.36
CA THR A 233 32.31 3.02 -9.68
C THR A 233 32.83 1.58 -9.60
N MET A 234 32.34 0.71 -10.47
CA MET A 234 32.88 -0.64 -10.63
C MET A 234 33.23 -0.89 -12.11
N ARG A 235 34.39 -1.51 -12.34
CA ARG A 235 34.89 -1.80 -13.69
C ARG A 235 35.15 -3.27 -13.89
N ASN A 236 35.17 -3.69 -15.17
CA ASN A 236 35.35 -5.08 -15.55
C ASN A 236 34.23 -6.00 -15.03
N VAL A 237 33.01 -5.48 -14.96
CA VAL A 237 31.84 -6.24 -14.58
C VAL A 237 31.34 -7.07 -15.76
N LYS A 238 30.91 -8.29 -15.52
CA LYS A 238 30.30 -9.16 -16.52
C LYS A 238 28.81 -9.27 -16.28
N VAL A 239 28.03 -8.60 -17.11
CA VAL A 239 26.58 -8.76 -17.10
C VAL A 239 26.20 -10.12 -17.67
N ALA A 240 25.41 -10.87 -16.92
CA ALA A 240 24.99 -12.23 -17.28
C ALA A 240 23.64 -12.54 -16.60
N GLU A 241 23.10 -13.72 -16.85
CA GLU A 241 21.95 -14.23 -16.14
C GLU A 241 22.23 -14.36 -14.65
N SER A 242 21.25 -14.01 -13.82
CA SER A 242 21.35 -14.12 -12.37
C SER A 242 21.41 -15.58 -11.90
N PRO A 243 22.11 -15.88 -10.80
CA PRO A 243 22.08 -17.20 -10.19
C PRO A 243 20.69 -17.57 -9.69
N ASP A 244 20.40 -18.86 -9.61
CA ASP A 244 19.07 -19.37 -9.31
C ASP A 244 18.49 -18.87 -7.98
N TRP A 245 19.32 -18.76 -6.95
CA TRP A 245 18.86 -18.26 -5.65
C TRP A 245 18.32 -16.83 -5.74
N LEU A 246 18.95 -15.96 -6.57
CA LEU A 246 18.55 -14.56 -6.74
C LEU A 246 17.27 -14.47 -7.60
N LYS A 247 17.21 -15.27 -8.68
CA LYS A 247 16.00 -15.39 -9.51
C LYS A 247 14.80 -15.87 -8.68
N GLN A 248 15.00 -16.91 -7.85
CA GLN A 248 13.94 -17.46 -6.97
C GLN A 248 13.42 -16.44 -5.99
N ARG A 249 14.31 -15.67 -5.31
CA ARG A 249 13.92 -14.61 -4.37
C ARG A 249 13.06 -13.54 -5.03
N LEU A 250 13.49 -13.04 -6.18
CA LEU A 250 12.77 -12.00 -6.91
C LEU A 250 11.44 -12.52 -7.50
N SER A 251 11.47 -13.70 -8.11
CA SER A 251 10.26 -14.30 -8.69
C SER A 251 9.21 -14.61 -7.61
N ALA A 252 9.64 -15.05 -6.42
CA ALA A 252 8.72 -15.30 -5.31
C ALA A 252 7.88 -14.06 -4.95
N ILE A 253 8.47 -12.87 -4.98
CA ILE A 253 7.76 -11.62 -4.69
C ILE A 253 7.10 -10.98 -5.92
N GLY A 254 7.07 -11.68 -7.06
CA GLY A 254 6.40 -11.26 -8.30
C GLY A 254 7.26 -10.42 -9.25
N LEU A 255 8.58 -10.31 -9.02
CA LEU A 255 9.50 -9.60 -9.92
C LEU A 255 10.08 -10.54 -10.96
N ARG A 256 10.15 -10.06 -12.21
CA ARG A 256 10.79 -10.78 -13.30
C ARG A 256 12.30 -10.52 -13.30
N PRO A 257 13.14 -11.54 -13.16
CA PRO A 257 14.59 -11.39 -13.28
C PRO A 257 15.00 -10.88 -14.68
N ILE A 258 16.04 -10.04 -14.72
CA ILE A 258 16.55 -9.40 -15.94
C ILE A 258 18.00 -9.81 -16.19
N ASN A 259 18.91 -9.41 -15.32
CA ASN A 259 20.32 -9.78 -15.32
C ASN A 259 20.92 -9.59 -13.91
N ASN A 260 22.08 -10.15 -13.67
CA ASN A 260 22.72 -10.16 -12.35
C ASN A 260 22.91 -8.75 -11.72
N VAL A 261 23.16 -7.71 -12.51
CA VAL A 261 23.37 -6.34 -11.99
C VAL A 261 22.05 -5.68 -11.61
N VAL A 262 21.06 -5.70 -12.50
CA VAL A 262 19.74 -5.12 -12.25
C VAL A 262 19.01 -5.87 -11.13
N ASP A 263 19.13 -7.19 -11.13
CA ASP A 263 18.50 -8.04 -10.13
C ASP A 263 19.10 -7.82 -8.72
N ILE A 264 20.41 -7.52 -8.63
CA ILE A 264 21.02 -7.12 -7.35
C ILE A 264 20.43 -5.81 -6.84
N THR A 265 20.21 -4.81 -7.71
CA THR A 265 19.60 -3.55 -7.26
C THR A 265 18.16 -3.76 -6.76
N ASN A 266 17.37 -4.58 -7.46
CA ASN A 266 16.03 -4.97 -7.04
C ASN A 266 16.06 -5.79 -5.73
N TYR A 267 16.99 -6.72 -5.61
CA TYR A 267 17.16 -7.52 -4.39
C TYR A 267 17.46 -6.62 -3.17
N ILE A 268 18.38 -5.68 -3.27
CA ILE A 268 18.72 -4.76 -2.17
C ILE A 268 17.53 -3.86 -1.83
N LEU A 269 16.81 -3.36 -2.84
CA LEU A 269 15.59 -2.58 -2.63
C LEU A 269 14.59 -3.33 -1.73
N HIS A 270 14.27 -4.58 -2.07
CA HIS A 270 13.30 -5.38 -1.31
C HIS A 270 13.89 -5.99 -0.02
N ALA A 271 15.20 -6.13 0.04
CA ALA A 271 15.92 -6.58 1.23
C ALA A 271 15.94 -5.51 2.34
N THR A 272 16.29 -4.27 1.99
CA THR A 272 16.60 -3.19 2.95
C THR A 272 15.64 -2.02 2.93
N GLY A 273 14.86 -1.86 1.86
CA GLY A 273 13.99 -0.69 1.64
C GLY A 273 14.69 0.49 0.95
N GLN A 274 15.99 0.37 0.65
CA GLN A 274 16.76 1.40 -0.01
C GLN A 274 16.75 1.18 -1.53
N PRO A 275 16.15 2.08 -2.33
CA PRO A 275 16.24 2.00 -3.78
C PRO A 275 17.66 2.32 -4.27
N LEU A 276 18.13 1.54 -5.23
CA LEU A 276 19.38 1.76 -5.92
C LEU A 276 19.15 1.91 -7.42
N HIS A 277 20.07 2.59 -8.09
CA HIS A 277 20.12 2.63 -9.54
C HIS A 277 21.52 2.31 -10.04
N CYS A 278 21.60 1.72 -11.22
CA CYS A 278 22.86 1.36 -11.84
C CYS A 278 22.92 1.93 -13.27
N PHE A 279 23.93 2.75 -13.52
CA PHE A 279 24.21 3.36 -14.81
C PHE A 279 25.34 2.62 -15.53
N ASP A 280 25.22 2.49 -16.85
CA ASP A 280 26.37 2.15 -17.70
C ASP A 280 27.35 3.33 -17.70
N LEU A 281 28.55 3.11 -17.19
CA LEU A 281 29.57 4.15 -17.05
C LEU A 281 29.94 4.80 -18.40
N ASN A 282 29.89 4.04 -19.49
CA ASN A 282 30.17 4.54 -20.83
C ASN A 282 29.09 5.51 -21.35
N ARG A 283 27.93 5.55 -20.72
CA ARG A 283 26.83 6.48 -21.02
C ARG A 283 26.91 7.76 -20.18
N ILE A 284 27.79 7.82 -19.20
CA ILE A 284 28.01 9.02 -18.38
C ILE A 284 29.00 9.92 -19.11
N ALA A 285 28.50 10.76 -20.02
CA ALA A 285 29.30 11.70 -20.77
C ALA A 285 30.03 12.69 -19.85
N GLY A 286 31.33 12.91 -20.10
CA GLY A 286 32.16 13.77 -19.26
C GLY A 286 32.68 13.12 -17.98
N GLY A 287 32.31 11.88 -17.69
CA GLY A 287 32.75 11.18 -16.45
C GLY A 287 32.25 11.84 -15.16
N LYS A 288 31.12 12.55 -15.24
CA LYS A 288 30.53 13.27 -14.10
C LYS A 288 29.02 13.07 -14.04
N VAL A 289 28.51 12.82 -12.85
CA VAL A 289 27.07 12.82 -12.54
C VAL A 289 26.68 14.16 -11.91
N ILE A 290 25.58 14.75 -12.37
CA ILE A 290 25.06 16.03 -11.90
C ILE A 290 23.60 15.85 -11.49
N VAL A 291 23.30 16.08 -10.21
CA VAL A 291 21.92 16.01 -9.68
C VAL A 291 21.37 17.43 -9.60
N LYS A 292 20.41 17.75 -10.48
CA LYS A 292 19.84 19.10 -10.61
C LYS A 292 18.36 19.07 -11.05
N PRO A 293 17.59 20.16 -10.80
CA PRO A 293 16.27 20.32 -11.39
C PRO A 293 16.32 20.31 -12.93
N ALA A 294 15.27 19.77 -13.56
CA ALA A 294 15.12 19.78 -15.01
C ALA A 294 14.91 21.21 -15.54
N VAL A 295 15.09 21.37 -16.86
CA VAL A 295 14.70 22.60 -17.55
C VAL A 295 13.20 22.50 -17.89
N GLU A 296 12.49 23.61 -17.72
CA GLU A 296 11.07 23.68 -18.01
C GLU A 296 10.79 23.32 -19.47
N GLY A 297 9.90 22.34 -19.71
CA GLY A 297 9.55 21.86 -21.05
C GLY A 297 10.53 20.85 -21.67
N GLU A 298 11.57 20.44 -20.96
CA GLU A 298 12.54 19.42 -21.41
C GLU A 298 11.82 18.11 -21.73
N LYS A 299 12.20 17.50 -22.86
CA LYS A 299 11.69 16.17 -23.28
C LYS A 299 12.63 15.07 -22.83
N PHE A 300 12.07 14.06 -22.20
CA PHE A 300 12.81 12.93 -21.65
C PHE A 300 12.10 11.60 -21.95
N VAL A 301 12.84 10.60 -22.44
CA VAL A 301 12.30 9.27 -22.73
C VAL A 301 12.69 8.31 -21.61
N THR A 302 11.69 7.75 -20.95
CA THR A 302 11.84 6.81 -19.84
C THR A 302 12.00 5.36 -20.32
N LEU A 303 12.35 4.43 -19.40
CA LEU A 303 12.59 3.01 -19.72
C LEU A 303 11.36 2.29 -20.32
N ASP A 304 10.16 2.83 -20.13
CA ASP A 304 8.91 2.36 -20.75
C ASP A 304 8.70 2.92 -22.17
N GLU A 305 9.73 3.54 -22.76
CA GLU A 305 9.74 4.15 -24.11
C GLU A 305 8.75 5.33 -24.27
N VAL A 306 8.22 5.87 -23.17
CA VAL A 306 7.30 7.01 -23.18
C VAL A 306 8.07 8.32 -23.13
N GLU A 307 7.79 9.24 -24.07
CA GLU A 307 8.30 10.61 -24.00
C GLU A 307 7.50 11.44 -23.01
N ARG A 308 8.20 12.01 -22.03
CA ARG A 308 7.61 12.82 -20.96
C ARG A 308 8.09 14.27 -21.06
N THR A 309 7.23 15.19 -20.65
CA THR A 309 7.60 16.61 -20.53
C THR A 309 7.93 16.91 -19.09
N LEU A 310 9.14 17.38 -18.86
CA LEU A 310 9.65 17.72 -17.53
C LEU A 310 9.34 19.17 -17.17
N THR A 311 9.38 19.46 -15.88
CA THR A 311 9.24 20.81 -15.32
C THR A 311 10.42 21.12 -14.40
N SER A 312 10.61 22.38 -14.07
CA SER A 312 11.65 22.83 -13.13
C SER A 312 11.50 22.26 -11.70
N ASN A 313 10.37 21.61 -11.42
CA ASN A 313 10.11 20.90 -10.15
C ASN A 313 10.47 19.39 -10.22
N ASP A 314 10.98 18.91 -11.34
CA ASP A 314 11.48 17.54 -11.49
C ASP A 314 12.98 17.50 -11.20
N LEU A 315 13.39 16.67 -10.25
CA LEU A 315 14.81 16.44 -9.99
C LEU A 315 15.35 15.39 -10.97
N MET A 316 16.45 15.69 -11.62
CA MET A 316 17.08 14.83 -12.60
C MET A 316 18.48 14.44 -12.18
N ILE A 317 18.87 13.22 -12.53
CA ILE A 317 20.24 12.77 -12.54
C ILE A 317 20.73 12.90 -13.97
N CYS A 318 21.76 13.72 -14.20
CA CYS A 318 22.28 14.11 -15.51
C CYS A 318 23.75 13.71 -15.65
N ASN A 319 24.22 13.61 -16.88
CA ASN A 319 25.62 13.74 -17.20
C ASN A 319 25.92 15.19 -17.68
N GLU A 320 27.10 15.47 -18.18
CA GLU A 320 27.43 16.83 -18.66
C GLU A 320 26.61 17.28 -19.89
N LYS A 321 25.95 16.36 -20.60
CA LYS A 321 25.25 16.64 -21.86
C LYS A 321 23.73 16.54 -21.76
N GLU A 322 23.22 15.55 -21.04
CA GLU A 322 21.79 15.22 -21.05
C GLU A 322 21.31 14.63 -19.71
N SER A 323 20.00 14.63 -19.51
CA SER A 323 19.33 13.97 -18.41
C SER A 323 19.36 12.46 -18.60
N MET A 324 19.63 11.70 -17.52
CA MET A 324 19.79 10.25 -17.54
C MET A 324 18.68 9.52 -16.76
N CYS A 325 18.15 10.13 -15.68
CA CYS A 325 17.14 9.50 -14.82
C CYS A 325 16.29 10.56 -14.14
N ILE A 326 15.00 10.31 -13.95
CA ILE A 326 14.14 11.09 -13.04
C ILE A 326 14.43 10.59 -11.63
N ALA A 327 15.09 11.42 -10.84
CA ALA A 327 15.61 11.05 -9.52
C ALA A 327 14.54 10.46 -8.60
N GLY A 328 14.78 9.24 -8.13
CA GLY A 328 13.87 8.50 -7.25
C GLY A 328 12.55 8.04 -7.85
N VAL A 329 12.33 8.25 -9.16
CA VAL A 329 11.07 7.90 -9.84
C VAL A 329 11.29 6.84 -10.91
N PHE A 330 12.04 7.17 -11.99
CA PHE A 330 12.18 6.23 -13.11
C PHE A 330 13.42 6.49 -13.96
N GLY A 331 14.09 5.43 -14.39
CA GLY A 331 15.27 5.50 -15.22
C GLY A 331 14.98 5.95 -16.67
N GLY A 332 16.00 6.48 -17.33
CA GLY A 332 15.97 6.83 -18.74
C GLY A 332 16.40 5.67 -19.64
N LEU A 333 15.85 5.63 -20.84
CA LEU A 333 16.06 4.56 -21.82
C LEU A 333 17.53 4.37 -22.20
N LYS A 334 18.32 5.46 -22.25
CA LYS A 334 19.67 5.44 -22.81
C LYS A 334 20.79 5.14 -21.81
N SER A 335 20.56 5.25 -20.52
CA SER A 335 21.59 5.23 -19.47
C SER A 335 21.66 3.92 -18.68
N GLY A 336 20.73 3.01 -18.91
CA GLY A 336 20.63 1.74 -18.21
C GLY A 336 21.70 0.72 -18.60
N VAL A 337 21.88 -0.28 -17.76
CA VAL A 337 22.77 -1.42 -17.98
C VAL A 337 22.21 -2.32 -19.06
N THR A 338 23.09 -2.73 -19.99
CA THR A 338 22.81 -3.70 -21.08
C THR A 338 23.72 -4.92 -20.94
N ASN A 339 23.49 -5.95 -21.74
CA ASN A 339 24.34 -7.16 -21.74
C ASN A 339 25.80 -6.89 -22.15
N ASP A 340 26.06 -5.78 -22.84
CA ASP A 340 27.40 -5.38 -23.31
C ASP A 340 28.10 -4.44 -22.31
N THR A 341 27.45 -4.07 -21.23
CA THR A 341 28.01 -3.17 -20.20
C THR A 341 29.12 -3.87 -19.42
N THR A 342 30.28 -3.22 -19.34
CA THR A 342 31.46 -3.73 -18.61
C THR A 342 31.86 -2.86 -17.42
N ASP A 343 31.44 -1.61 -17.41
CA ASP A 343 31.74 -0.66 -16.35
C ASP A 343 30.46 0.02 -15.91
N ILE A 344 30.25 0.13 -14.60
CA ILE A 344 29.03 0.64 -14.00
C ILE A 344 29.29 1.71 -12.96
N PHE A 345 28.32 2.60 -12.81
CA PHE A 345 28.22 3.49 -11.64
C PHE A 345 26.96 3.11 -10.86
N LEU A 346 27.17 2.64 -9.63
CA LEU A 346 26.11 2.23 -8.73
C LEU A 346 25.75 3.40 -7.82
N GLU A 347 24.47 3.76 -7.78
CA GLU A 347 23.89 4.85 -7.01
C GLU A 347 23.06 4.33 -5.85
N SER A 348 23.19 4.98 -4.70
CA SER A 348 22.28 4.87 -3.55
C SER A 348 22.06 6.26 -2.98
N ALA A 349 20.84 6.78 -3.06
CA ALA A 349 20.55 8.16 -2.69
C ALA A 349 19.33 8.27 -1.76
N CYS A 350 19.17 9.41 -1.12
CA CYS A 350 17.97 9.80 -0.38
C CYS A 350 17.45 11.12 -0.96
N PHE A 351 16.29 11.06 -1.61
CA PHE A 351 15.62 12.21 -2.19
C PHE A 351 14.49 12.71 -1.30
N ASN A 352 14.18 14.00 -1.41
CA ASN A 352 13.11 14.63 -0.65
C ASN A 352 11.73 14.02 -1.04
N PRO A 353 10.96 13.49 -0.08
CA PRO A 353 9.68 12.83 -0.33
C PRO A 353 8.68 13.69 -1.11
N THR A 354 8.62 15.00 -0.82
CA THR A 354 7.68 15.92 -1.48
C THR A 354 8.01 16.10 -2.96
N TRP A 355 9.30 16.21 -3.31
CA TRP A 355 9.76 16.33 -4.69
C TRP A 355 9.42 15.06 -5.49
N VAL A 356 9.77 13.90 -4.96
CA VAL A 356 9.48 12.61 -5.62
C VAL A 356 7.97 12.42 -5.80
N ARG A 357 7.16 12.66 -4.77
CA ARG A 357 5.71 12.53 -4.82
C ARG A 357 5.05 13.43 -5.87
N LYS A 358 5.46 14.70 -5.93
CA LYS A 358 4.93 15.67 -6.91
C LYS A 358 5.27 15.23 -8.34
N THR A 359 6.51 14.82 -8.57
CA THR A 359 6.97 14.34 -9.88
C THR A 359 6.28 13.05 -10.29
N ALA A 360 6.25 12.04 -9.43
CA ALA A 360 5.61 10.76 -9.69
C ALA A 360 4.12 10.93 -10.06
N ARG A 361 3.38 11.73 -9.30
CA ARG A 361 1.96 12.00 -9.56
C ARG A 361 1.73 12.75 -10.87
N ARG A 362 2.53 13.79 -11.16
CA ARG A 362 2.41 14.57 -12.40
C ARG A 362 2.70 13.72 -13.62
N GLN A 363 3.68 12.83 -13.54
CA GLN A 363 4.07 11.95 -14.63
C GLN A 363 3.23 10.68 -14.71
N GLY A 364 2.34 10.41 -13.74
CA GLY A 364 1.53 9.21 -13.67
C GLY A 364 2.36 7.93 -13.44
N LEU A 365 3.52 8.07 -12.75
CA LEU A 365 4.44 6.97 -12.47
C LEU A 365 4.28 6.49 -11.02
N ASN A 366 4.07 5.19 -10.86
CA ASN A 366 4.07 4.53 -9.57
C ASN A 366 5.04 3.35 -9.64
N THR A 367 6.23 3.52 -9.08
CA THR A 367 7.31 2.52 -9.08
C THR A 367 7.66 2.12 -7.66
N ASP A 368 8.31 0.97 -7.48
CA ASP A 368 8.82 0.52 -6.18
C ASP A 368 9.77 1.54 -5.53
N SER A 369 10.54 2.27 -6.35
CA SER A 369 11.41 3.35 -5.89
C SER A 369 10.62 4.57 -5.44
N SER A 370 9.68 5.07 -6.27
CA SER A 370 8.87 6.23 -5.93
C SER A 370 7.99 5.97 -4.70
N PHE A 371 7.44 4.75 -4.57
CA PHE A 371 6.68 4.32 -3.41
C PHE A 371 7.46 4.49 -2.09
N ARG A 372 8.76 4.16 -2.10
CA ARG A 372 9.63 4.29 -0.92
C ARG A 372 10.10 5.72 -0.69
N PHE A 373 10.60 6.37 -1.73
CA PHE A 373 11.10 7.74 -1.59
C PHE A 373 10.03 8.75 -1.18
N GLU A 374 8.81 8.65 -1.74
CA GLU A 374 7.72 9.58 -1.41
C GLU A 374 7.20 9.45 0.04
N ARG A 375 7.55 8.35 0.73
CA ARG A 375 7.20 8.10 2.13
C ARG A 375 8.36 8.36 3.11
N GLY A 376 9.57 8.46 2.60
CA GLY A 376 10.79 8.77 3.38
C GLY A 376 11.69 7.56 3.60
N VAL A 377 12.73 7.48 2.78
CA VAL A 377 13.82 6.51 2.92
C VAL A 377 14.80 7.01 3.98
N ASP A 378 15.40 6.10 4.74
CA ASP A 378 16.41 6.45 5.73
C ASP A 378 17.71 6.98 5.07
N PRO A 379 18.06 8.25 5.25
CA PRO A 379 19.30 8.77 4.69
C PRO A 379 20.56 8.10 5.28
N ASN A 380 20.49 7.50 6.46
CA ASN A 380 21.62 6.83 7.10
C ASN A 380 21.87 5.41 6.59
N ASP A 381 20.92 4.84 5.85
CA ASP A 381 21.04 3.49 5.26
C ASP A 381 21.70 3.47 3.86
N THR A 382 21.81 4.60 3.19
CA THR A 382 22.33 4.70 1.81
C THR A 382 23.68 4.04 1.61
N LEU A 383 24.66 4.30 2.50
CA LEU A 383 25.99 3.70 2.40
C LEU A 383 26.03 2.21 2.67
N TYR A 384 25.19 1.72 3.59
CA TYR A 384 25.11 0.28 3.83
C TYR A 384 24.60 -0.44 2.59
N ALA A 385 23.49 0.03 2.03
CA ALA A 385 22.87 -0.56 0.84
C ALA A 385 23.83 -0.52 -0.37
N LEU A 386 24.52 0.62 -0.57
CA LEU A 386 25.53 0.77 -1.61
C LEU A 386 26.64 -0.26 -1.49
N LYS A 387 27.25 -0.38 -0.30
CA LYS A 387 28.34 -1.33 -0.02
C LYS A 387 27.88 -2.77 -0.17
N ARG A 388 26.66 -3.10 0.31
CA ARG A 388 26.10 -4.44 0.17
C ARG A 388 25.86 -4.81 -1.31
N ALA A 389 25.31 -3.87 -2.09
CA ALA A 389 25.13 -4.07 -3.53
C ALA A 389 26.46 -4.24 -4.27
N ALA A 390 27.46 -3.42 -3.97
CA ALA A 390 28.78 -3.52 -4.58
C ALA A 390 29.48 -4.86 -4.28
N LEU A 391 29.35 -5.38 -3.04
CA LEU A 391 29.84 -6.70 -2.68
C LEU A 391 29.15 -7.82 -3.47
N LEU A 392 27.82 -7.74 -3.62
CA LEU A 392 27.06 -8.69 -4.42
C LEU A 392 27.41 -8.63 -5.91
N VAL A 393 27.59 -7.42 -6.48
CA VAL A 393 28.06 -7.26 -7.84
C VAL A 393 29.45 -7.89 -8.00
N LYS A 394 30.37 -7.65 -7.08
CA LYS A 394 31.70 -8.26 -7.10
C LYS A 394 31.65 -9.79 -7.04
N GLU A 395 30.76 -10.35 -6.23
CA GLU A 395 30.55 -11.80 -6.07
C GLU A 395 29.93 -12.44 -7.32
N LEU A 396 28.88 -11.82 -7.88
CA LEU A 396 28.03 -12.44 -8.90
C LEU A 396 28.35 -12.00 -10.34
N ALA A 397 28.93 -10.82 -10.50
CA ALA A 397 29.28 -10.26 -11.80
C ALA A 397 30.78 -10.00 -11.96
N GLY A 398 31.57 -10.23 -10.90
CA GLY A 398 33.00 -9.90 -10.91
C GLY A 398 33.23 -8.38 -10.84
N GLY A 399 34.38 -7.97 -11.34
CA GLY A 399 34.74 -6.56 -11.41
C GLY A 399 35.53 -6.07 -10.20
N GLU A 400 35.97 -4.82 -10.29
CA GLU A 400 36.80 -4.13 -9.32
C GLU A 400 36.13 -2.84 -8.88
N ILE A 401 36.14 -2.57 -7.58
CA ILE A 401 35.68 -1.30 -7.00
C ILE A 401 36.76 -0.25 -7.21
N CYS A 402 36.43 0.82 -7.97
CA CYS A 402 37.37 1.82 -8.44
C CYS A 402 37.02 3.21 -7.91
N GLY A 403 38.09 3.97 -7.55
CA GLY A 403 37.93 5.31 -6.98
C GLY A 403 37.45 5.29 -5.55
N GLU A 404 37.30 6.48 -4.97
CA GLU A 404 36.70 6.62 -3.64
C GLU A 404 35.17 6.51 -3.72
N VAL A 405 34.57 6.05 -2.63
CA VAL A 405 33.10 6.10 -2.51
C VAL A 405 32.67 7.56 -2.42
N VAL A 406 31.87 7.99 -3.38
CA VAL A 406 31.24 9.32 -3.30
C VAL A 406 30.15 9.26 -2.24
N ASP A 407 30.17 10.22 -1.31
CA ASP A 407 29.11 10.38 -0.29
C ASP A 407 28.92 11.86 0.01
N ILE A 408 27.88 12.44 -0.55
CA ILE A 408 27.53 13.85 -0.40
C ILE A 408 26.35 13.95 0.57
N TYR A 409 26.63 14.32 1.82
CA TYR A 409 25.66 14.43 2.91
C TYR A 409 25.92 15.70 3.74
N PRO A 410 25.55 16.88 3.21
CA PRO A 410 25.93 18.16 3.84
C PRO A 410 25.20 18.41 5.17
N ASN A 411 24.00 17.90 5.33
CA ASN A 411 23.18 18.09 6.52
C ASN A 411 22.75 16.74 7.10
N PRO A 412 23.60 16.07 7.89
CA PRO A 412 23.28 14.76 8.46
C PRO A 412 22.04 14.81 9.34
N VAL A 413 21.08 13.90 9.07
CA VAL A 413 19.88 13.74 9.89
C VAL A 413 20.25 12.97 11.16
N ALA A 414 19.99 13.58 12.31
CA ALA A 414 20.20 12.96 13.60
C ALA A 414 18.98 12.14 14.03
N PRO A 415 19.14 11.12 14.90
CA PRO A 415 18.02 10.44 15.53
C PRO A 415 17.10 11.43 16.25
N PHE A 416 15.78 11.15 16.25
CA PHE A 416 14.79 12.04 16.81
C PHE A 416 14.79 11.95 18.35
N PRO A 417 14.98 13.09 19.08
CA PRO A 417 14.93 13.08 20.53
C PRO A 417 13.49 13.06 21.02
N VAL A 418 13.17 12.12 21.92
CA VAL A 418 11.85 12.01 22.55
C VAL A 418 12.02 11.86 24.06
N THR A 419 11.23 12.60 24.84
CA THR A 419 11.13 12.42 26.31
C THR A 419 9.83 11.67 26.61
N LEU A 420 9.92 10.56 27.33
CA LEU A 420 8.82 9.66 27.64
C LEU A 420 8.72 9.46 29.16
N THR A 421 7.55 9.73 29.75
CA THR A 421 7.31 9.49 31.18
C THR A 421 6.56 8.18 31.41
N TYR A 422 6.91 7.45 32.49
CA TYR A 422 6.21 6.22 32.87
C TYR A 422 4.74 6.47 33.21
N GLU A 423 4.44 7.60 33.86
CA GLU A 423 3.06 8.01 34.18
C GLU A 423 2.22 8.17 32.92
N LYS A 424 2.78 8.77 31.84
CA LYS A 424 2.05 8.95 30.58
C LYS A 424 1.80 7.63 29.88
N ILE A 425 2.77 6.69 29.92
CA ILE A 425 2.57 5.33 29.39
C ILE A 425 1.38 4.68 30.07
N ASP A 426 1.39 4.62 31.42
CA ASP A 426 0.35 3.96 32.20
C ASP A 426 -1.02 4.63 32.02
N THR A 427 -1.04 5.96 31.98
CA THR A 427 -2.30 6.73 31.82
C THR A 427 -2.92 6.54 30.45
N LEU A 428 -2.09 6.53 29.38
CA LEU A 428 -2.60 6.44 28.02
C LEU A 428 -3.00 5.01 27.65
N ILE A 429 -2.21 4.01 28.10
CA ILE A 429 -2.52 2.59 27.86
C ILE A 429 -3.64 2.11 28.80
N GLY A 430 -3.78 2.71 29.98
CA GLY A 430 -4.75 2.30 30.98
C GLY A 430 -4.31 1.07 31.80
N LYS A 431 -3.06 0.68 31.68
CA LYS A 431 -2.44 -0.45 32.42
C LYS A 431 -1.01 -0.10 32.78
N HIS A 432 -0.60 -0.49 34.00
CA HIS A 432 0.81 -0.38 34.39
C HIS A 432 1.67 -1.41 33.65
N ILE A 433 2.68 -0.93 32.91
CA ILE A 433 3.69 -1.75 32.25
C ILE A 433 5.00 -1.61 33.03
N PRO A 434 5.61 -2.73 33.49
CA PRO A 434 6.86 -2.68 34.21
C PRO A 434 7.98 -1.99 33.42
N ALA A 435 8.80 -1.17 34.08
CA ALA A 435 9.87 -0.41 33.44
C ALA A 435 10.84 -1.30 32.64
N ASP A 436 11.16 -2.49 33.15
CA ASP A 436 12.04 -3.43 32.44
C ASP A 436 11.40 -3.95 31.14
N THR A 437 10.07 -4.14 31.11
CA THR A 437 9.34 -4.49 29.87
C THR A 437 9.37 -3.33 28.87
N VAL A 438 9.13 -2.09 29.35
CA VAL A 438 9.24 -0.88 28.49
C VAL A 438 10.63 -0.80 27.88
N LYS A 439 11.68 -0.92 28.67
CA LYS A 439 13.07 -0.87 28.20
C LYS A 439 13.40 -1.99 27.21
N SER A 440 12.95 -3.21 27.50
CA SER A 440 13.13 -4.35 26.59
C SER A 440 12.46 -4.16 25.24
N ILE A 441 11.26 -3.57 25.21
CA ILE A 441 10.56 -3.25 23.96
C ILE A 441 11.32 -2.16 23.19
N LEU A 442 11.72 -1.09 23.86
CA LEU A 442 12.48 0.01 23.23
C LEU A 442 13.79 -0.49 22.61
N ASP A 443 14.54 -1.34 23.34
CA ASP A 443 15.78 -1.94 22.85
C ASP A 443 15.53 -2.84 21.64
N SER A 444 14.49 -3.67 21.66
CA SER A 444 14.12 -4.54 20.53
C SER A 444 13.66 -3.76 19.28
N LEU A 445 13.22 -2.52 19.43
CA LEU A 445 12.87 -1.59 18.35
C LEU A 445 14.02 -0.66 17.98
N GLU A 446 15.23 -0.90 18.51
CA GLU A 446 16.44 -0.08 18.28
C GLU A 446 16.27 1.39 18.74
N ILE A 447 15.29 1.69 19.62
CA ILE A 447 15.11 3.01 20.23
C ILE A 447 16.09 3.15 21.40
N LYS A 448 17.10 3.99 21.23
CA LYS A 448 18.17 4.14 22.19
C LYS A 448 17.74 4.94 23.42
N ILE A 449 17.93 4.39 24.62
CA ILE A 449 17.78 5.11 25.87
C ILE A 449 19.09 5.86 26.15
N VAL A 450 19.02 7.20 26.18
CA VAL A 450 20.17 8.07 26.42
C VAL A 450 20.39 8.32 27.91
N SER A 451 19.27 8.56 28.62
CA SER A 451 19.26 8.70 30.06
C SER A 451 17.93 8.24 30.66
N GLU A 452 17.99 7.79 31.92
CA GLU A 452 16.86 7.29 32.68
C GLU A 452 16.81 7.95 34.06
N THR A 453 15.63 8.31 34.48
CA THR A 453 15.31 8.71 35.87
C THR A 453 14.19 7.82 36.41
N GLU A 454 13.84 7.96 37.69
CA GLU A 454 12.69 7.25 38.25
C GLU A 454 11.34 7.57 37.57
N LYS A 455 11.25 8.69 36.84
CA LYS A 455 10.00 9.19 36.25
C LYS A 455 9.96 9.18 34.73
N GLU A 456 11.12 9.32 34.09
CA GLU A 456 11.18 9.54 32.65
C GLU A 456 12.41 8.94 31.97
N LEU A 457 12.28 8.70 30.69
CA LEU A 457 13.31 8.26 29.76
C LEU A 457 13.58 9.33 28.73
N SER A 458 14.85 9.64 28.45
CA SER A 458 15.27 10.40 27.27
C SER A 458 15.69 9.43 26.19
N LEU A 459 15.04 9.52 25.04
CA LEU A 459 15.15 8.55 23.94
C LEU A 459 15.75 9.20 22.70
N GLN A 460 16.42 8.38 21.89
CA GLN A 460 16.77 8.67 20.51
C GLN A 460 16.12 7.63 19.60
N VAL A 461 15.16 8.07 18.81
CA VAL A 461 14.45 7.24 17.83
C VAL A 461 15.24 7.21 16.53
N PRO A 462 15.47 6.03 15.92
CA PRO A 462 16.20 5.90 14.66
C PRO A 462 15.55 6.67 13.51
N THR A 463 16.38 7.15 12.57
CA THR A 463 15.95 8.00 11.45
C THR A 463 15.06 7.30 10.43
N TYR A 464 15.07 5.95 10.38
CA TYR A 464 14.13 5.19 9.55
C TYR A 464 12.68 5.22 10.08
N ARG A 465 12.46 5.60 11.35
CA ARG A 465 11.13 5.78 11.95
C ARG A 465 10.68 7.23 11.76
N VAL A 466 10.35 7.57 10.52
CA VAL A 466 9.94 8.93 10.13
C VAL A 466 8.63 9.38 10.80
N ASP A 467 7.85 8.45 11.30
CA ASP A 467 6.55 8.62 11.96
C ASP A 467 6.65 8.79 13.47
N VAL A 468 7.73 8.33 14.11
CA VAL A 468 7.88 8.31 15.58
C VAL A 468 8.70 9.51 16.05
N GLN A 469 8.04 10.63 16.29
CA GLN A 469 8.69 11.88 16.69
C GLN A 469 8.18 12.44 18.02
N ARG A 470 7.11 11.87 18.57
CA ARG A 470 6.47 12.30 19.83
C ARG A 470 6.41 11.14 20.81
N ASP A 471 6.21 11.46 22.06
CA ASP A 471 6.03 10.47 23.12
C ASP A 471 4.84 9.53 22.89
N VAL A 472 3.72 10.05 22.36
CA VAL A 472 2.54 9.23 22.03
C VAL A 472 2.82 8.22 20.92
N ASP A 473 3.68 8.56 19.96
CA ASP A 473 4.08 7.65 18.89
C ASP A 473 4.93 6.49 19.43
N VAL A 474 5.80 6.79 20.41
CA VAL A 474 6.58 5.75 21.12
C VAL A 474 5.66 4.87 21.98
N ILE A 475 4.64 5.45 22.64
CA ILE A 475 3.66 4.68 23.41
C ILE A 475 2.85 3.73 22.52
N GLU A 476 2.50 4.15 21.32
CA GLU A 476 1.86 3.28 20.31
C GLU A 476 2.76 2.08 19.97
N ASP A 477 4.05 2.33 19.71
CA ASP A 477 5.02 1.25 19.47
C ASP A 477 5.17 0.30 20.66
N LEU A 478 5.21 0.83 21.87
CA LEU A 478 5.23 0.00 23.09
C LEU A 478 3.99 -0.90 23.16
N LEU A 479 2.80 -0.34 22.90
CA LEU A 479 1.52 -1.04 23.00
C LEU A 479 1.36 -2.12 21.93
N ARG A 480 1.76 -1.85 20.66
CA ARG A 480 1.66 -2.84 19.58
C ARG A 480 2.57 -4.06 19.81
N ILE A 481 3.77 -3.86 20.37
CA ILE A 481 4.70 -4.96 20.68
C ILE A 481 4.31 -5.68 21.97
N TYR A 482 3.88 -4.95 23.01
CA TYR A 482 3.29 -5.53 24.22
C TYR A 482 2.07 -6.39 23.87
N GLY A 483 1.22 -5.91 22.99
CA GLY A 483 0.00 -6.55 22.47
C GLY A 483 -1.26 -5.95 23.08
N TYR A 484 -2.13 -5.43 22.22
CA TYR A 484 -3.42 -4.82 22.59
C TYR A 484 -4.30 -5.75 23.44
N ASN A 485 -4.29 -7.04 23.11
CA ASN A 485 -5.11 -8.04 23.81
C ASN A 485 -4.62 -8.37 25.24
N HIS A 486 -3.45 -7.87 25.64
CA HIS A 486 -2.94 -8.03 27.00
C HIS A 486 -3.36 -6.88 27.94
N VAL A 487 -4.09 -5.88 27.40
CA VAL A 487 -4.68 -4.81 28.19
C VAL A 487 -6.11 -5.20 28.56
N GLU A 488 -6.36 -5.36 29.86
CA GLU A 488 -7.66 -5.74 30.36
C GLU A 488 -8.67 -4.60 30.17
N ILE A 489 -9.87 -4.93 29.73
CA ILE A 489 -10.99 -3.98 29.70
C ILE A 489 -11.53 -3.81 31.11
N SER A 490 -11.55 -2.56 31.61
CA SER A 490 -12.09 -2.27 32.93
C SER A 490 -13.60 -2.51 32.98
N ASP A 491 -14.08 -3.21 34.01
CA ASP A 491 -15.51 -3.38 34.27
C ASP A 491 -16.19 -2.08 34.72
N ARG A 492 -15.42 -1.02 34.98
CA ARG A 492 -15.91 0.26 35.49
C ARG A 492 -15.41 1.40 34.61
N VAL A 493 -16.35 2.26 34.21
CA VAL A 493 -16.06 3.52 33.55
C VAL A 493 -16.12 4.63 34.59
N HIS A 494 -15.02 5.35 34.80
CA HIS A 494 -14.98 6.56 35.60
C HIS A 494 -15.24 7.75 34.68
N SER A 495 -16.40 8.39 34.84
CA SER A 495 -16.78 9.55 34.06
C SER A 495 -17.25 10.69 34.96
N SER A 496 -16.85 11.91 34.65
CA SER A 496 -17.43 13.10 35.30
C SER A 496 -18.67 13.53 34.51
N LEU A 497 -19.86 13.22 35.05
CA LEU A 497 -21.14 13.52 34.42
C LEU A 497 -21.62 14.96 34.67
N SER A 498 -20.89 15.72 35.45
CA SER A 498 -21.26 17.11 35.81
C SER A 498 -20.85 18.16 34.79
N TYR A 499 -20.02 17.79 33.81
CA TYR A 499 -19.51 18.71 32.77
C TYR A 499 -20.41 18.68 31.54
N LYS A 500 -21.00 19.85 31.21
CA LYS A 500 -21.76 20.03 29.96
C LYS A 500 -20.97 20.93 29.02
N THR A 501 -20.72 20.44 27.82
CA THR A 501 -20.04 21.19 26.75
C THR A 501 -21.05 22.01 25.93
N VAL A 502 -20.54 22.94 25.12
CA VAL A 502 -21.35 23.65 24.11
C VAL A 502 -21.94 22.64 23.08
N THR A 503 -21.20 21.56 22.79
CA THR A 503 -21.67 20.48 21.93
C THR A 503 -22.89 19.76 22.53
N ASP A 504 -22.86 19.45 23.82
CA ASP A 504 -24.00 18.83 24.51
C ASP A 504 -25.25 19.71 24.46
N GLN A 505 -25.08 21.03 24.63
CA GLN A 505 -26.19 21.99 24.51
C GLN A 505 -26.74 22.03 23.09
N SER A 506 -25.88 22.03 22.09
CA SER A 506 -26.28 21.99 20.67
C SER A 506 -27.06 20.71 20.34
N HIS A 507 -26.61 19.56 20.85
CA HIS A 507 -27.30 18.26 20.64
C HIS A 507 -28.64 18.23 21.39
N GLN A 508 -28.72 18.76 22.62
CA GLN A 508 -29.98 18.85 23.36
C GLN A 508 -31.01 19.72 22.62
N PHE A 509 -30.56 20.85 22.04
CA PHE A 509 -31.41 21.72 21.23
C PHE A 509 -31.91 21.00 19.98
N GLN A 510 -31.00 20.34 19.26
CA GLN A 510 -31.34 19.57 18.06
C GLN A 510 -32.35 18.46 18.39
N ASN A 511 -32.10 17.67 19.41
CA ASN A 511 -32.98 16.57 19.81
C ASN A 511 -34.37 17.08 20.22
N LEU A 512 -34.44 18.20 20.96
CA LEU A 512 -35.72 18.80 21.37
C LEU A 512 -36.62 19.13 20.18
N VAL A 513 -36.05 19.70 19.09
CA VAL A 513 -36.78 20.05 17.88
C VAL A 513 -37.10 18.81 17.07
N SER A 514 -36.13 17.89 16.92
CA SER A 514 -36.28 16.65 16.15
C SER A 514 -37.36 15.74 16.75
N GLU A 515 -37.41 15.56 18.06
CA GLU A 515 -38.43 14.78 18.75
C GLU A 515 -39.82 15.35 18.53
N GLN A 516 -39.98 16.69 18.60
CA GLN A 516 -41.25 17.36 18.32
C GLN A 516 -41.70 17.12 16.87
N LEU A 517 -40.81 17.28 15.91
CA LEU A 517 -41.12 17.09 14.47
C LEU A 517 -41.46 15.63 14.16
N THR A 518 -40.68 14.68 14.69
CA THR A 518 -40.99 13.25 14.58
C THR A 518 -42.33 12.90 15.17
N GLY A 519 -42.66 13.47 16.34
CA GLY A 519 -44.00 13.33 16.97
C GLY A 519 -45.14 13.93 16.13
N CYS A 520 -44.85 14.88 15.24
CA CYS A 520 -45.80 15.46 14.27
C CYS A 520 -45.83 14.71 12.93
N GLY A 521 -45.14 13.60 12.82
CA GLY A 521 -45.10 12.73 11.62
C GLY A 521 -44.12 13.16 10.52
N PHE A 522 -43.13 13.99 10.87
CA PHE A 522 -42.00 14.26 9.97
C PHE A 522 -40.97 13.16 10.05
N ASN A 523 -40.37 12.86 8.90
CA ASN A 523 -39.23 11.95 8.79
C ASN A 523 -37.94 12.78 8.69
N GLU A 524 -36.93 12.40 9.44
CA GLU A 524 -35.60 12.97 9.28
C GLU A 524 -34.98 12.53 7.96
N ILE A 525 -34.38 13.48 7.23
CA ILE A 525 -33.55 13.19 6.06
C ILE A 525 -32.16 13.74 6.29
N MET A 526 -31.19 13.14 5.61
CA MET A 526 -29.79 13.55 5.66
C MET A 526 -29.25 13.56 4.24
N ASN A 527 -29.03 14.76 3.71
CA ASN A 527 -28.50 14.97 2.38
C ASN A 527 -26.99 15.25 2.42
N ASN A 528 -26.33 15.06 1.27
CA ASN A 528 -24.91 15.37 1.13
C ASN A 528 -24.68 16.89 1.33
N SER A 529 -23.58 17.25 2.00
CA SER A 529 -23.11 18.64 2.10
C SER A 529 -22.60 19.19 0.76
N LEU A 530 -22.22 18.31 -0.17
CA LEU A 530 -21.85 18.68 -1.53
C LEU A 530 -23.08 18.67 -2.41
N THR A 531 -23.17 19.65 -3.32
CA THR A 531 -24.31 19.86 -4.19
C THR A 531 -23.89 20.43 -5.55
N CYS A 532 -24.84 20.50 -6.45
CA CYS A 532 -24.63 21.09 -7.79
C CYS A 532 -24.57 22.61 -7.71
N GLY A 533 -23.45 23.16 -8.13
CA GLY A 533 -23.26 24.59 -8.14
C GLY A 533 -24.23 25.35 -9.10
N ALA A 534 -24.73 24.68 -10.13
CA ALA A 534 -25.69 25.29 -11.07
C ALA A 534 -27.00 25.73 -10.39
N TYR A 535 -27.37 25.19 -9.24
CA TYR A 535 -28.53 25.66 -8.47
C TYR A 535 -28.41 27.11 -8.00
N TYR A 536 -27.22 27.67 -7.98
CA TYR A 536 -26.91 29.00 -7.46
C TYR A 536 -26.62 30.03 -8.55
N ASP A 537 -26.61 29.65 -9.85
CA ASP A 537 -26.13 30.51 -10.93
C ASP A 537 -26.98 31.80 -11.10
N ASP A 538 -28.29 31.70 -10.91
CA ASP A 538 -29.22 32.83 -11.11
C ASP A 538 -29.77 33.41 -9.78
N LEU A 539 -29.28 32.95 -8.63
CA LEU A 539 -29.80 33.35 -7.32
C LEU A 539 -29.05 34.55 -6.73
N GLN A 540 -29.82 35.56 -6.27
CA GLN A 540 -29.28 36.69 -5.53
C GLN A 540 -29.20 36.41 -4.00
N VAL A 541 -30.11 35.59 -3.46
CA VAL A 541 -30.15 35.25 -2.02
C VAL A 541 -28.98 34.37 -1.67
N TRP A 542 -28.57 33.46 -2.55
CA TRP A 542 -27.41 32.57 -2.42
C TRP A 542 -26.56 32.63 -3.68
N PRO A 543 -25.76 33.71 -3.85
CA PRO A 543 -25.00 33.90 -5.08
C PRO A 543 -23.95 32.80 -5.30
N ARG A 544 -23.74 32.41 -6.56
CA ARG A 544 -22.70 31.45 -6.93
C ARG A 544 -21.33 31.86 -6.44
N ALA A 545 -21.00 33.14 -6.42
CA ALA A 545 -19.72 33.65 -5.94
C ALA A 545 -19.46 33.37 -4.46
N HIS A 546 -20.51 33.12 -3.68
CA HIS A 546 -20.41 32.76 -2.26
C HIS A 546 -20.42 31.26 -2.00
N CYS A 547 -20.40 30.42 -3.03
CA CYS A 547 -20.21 28.98 -2.87
C CYS A 547 -18.77 28.63 -2.48
N VAL A 548 -18.61 27.72 -1.55
CA VAL A 548 -17.34 27.05 -1.31
C VAL A 548 -17.12 26.01 -2.42
N ALA A 549 -16.30 26.32 -3.40
CA ALA A 549 -16.02 25.47 -4.54
C ALA A 549 -14.95 24.42 -4.22
N LEU A 550 -15.15 23.19 -4.71
CA LEU A 550 -14.14 22.13 -4.56
C LEU A 550 -13.06 22.28 -5.63
N LEU A 551 -11.81 22.08 -5.24
CA LEU A 551 -10.66 22.09 -6.14
C LEU A 551 -10.70 20.90 -7.13
N ASN A 552 -11.06 19.70 -6.61
CA ASN A 552 -11.09 18.45 -7.37
C ASN A 552 -12.43 17.73 -7.11
N PRO A 553 -13.55 18.18 -7.70
CA PRO A 553 -14.85 17.54 -7.49
C PRO A 553 -14.89 16.17 -8.17
N LEU A 554 -15.57 15.20 -7.54
CA LEU A 554 -15.80 13.87 -8.11
C LEU A 554 -16.73 13.91 -9.35
N SER A 555 -17.67 14.86 -9.38
CA SER A 555 -18.57 15.09 -10.49
C SER A 555 -19.01 16.56 -10.52
N ASN A 556 -19.58 17.00 -11.64
CA ASN A 556 -20.16 18.34 -11.75
C ASN A 556 -21.39 18.54 -10.86
N ASP A 557 -22.06 17.46 -10.47
CA ASP A 557 -23.24 17.50 -9.59
C ASP A 557 -22.86 17.66 -8.11
N LEU A 558 -21.58 17.52 -7.76
CA LEU A 558 -21.06 17.60 -6.40
C LEU A 558 -19.83 18.51 -6.36
N ASN A 559 -19.91 19.69 -6.93
CA ASN A 559 -18.77 20.57 -7.15
C ASN A 559 -18.67 21.77 -6.19
N VAL A 560 -19.70 21.98 -5.35
CA VAL A 560 -19.70 23.02 -4.31
C VAL A 560 -20.30 22.51 -3.00
N MET A 561 -19.98 23.18 -1.88
CA MET A 561 -20.69 22.97 -0.63
C MET A 561 -21.99 23.77 -0.60
N ARG A 562 -23.04 23.20 -0.01
CA ARG A 562 -24.38 23.78 0.05
C ARG A 562 -24.43 25.05 0.89
N GLN A 563 -25.01 26.13 0.36
CA GLN A 563 -25.35 27.35 1.12
C GLN A 563 -26.69 27.23 1.84
N THR A 564 -27.53 26.29 1.46
CA THR A 564 -28.86 26.05 2.02
C THR A 564 -29.18 24.56 2.00
N LEU A 565 -30.06 24.11 2.91
CA LEU A 565 -30.60 22.75 2.92
C LEU A 565 -31.71 22.55 1.86
N LEU A 566 -32.23 23.64 1.26
CA LEU A 566 -33.41 23.63 0.41
C LEU A 566 -33.30 22.62 -0.73
N PHE A 567 -32.24 22.70 -1.52
CA PHE A 567 -32.09 21.88 -2.74
C PHE A 567 -31.99 20.39 -2.47
N GLY A 568 -31.23 19.98 -1.46
CA GLY A 568 -31.15 18.58 -1.06
C GLY A 568 -32.49 17.99 -0.63
N GLY A 569 -33.32 18.80 0.07
CA GLY A 569 -34.67 18.39 0.43
C GLY A 569 -35.58 18.28 -0.78
N LEU A 570 -35.48 19.21 -1.76
CA LEU A 570 -36.24 19.14 -3.01
C LEU A 570 -35.81 17.92 -3.85
N GLU A 571 -34.55 17.60 -3.92
CA GLU A 571 -34.06 16.36 -4.56
C GLU A 571 -34.65 15.12 -3.90
N SER A 572 -34.65 15.07 -2.55
CA SER A 572 -35.26 13.99 -1.79
C SER A 572 -36.77 13.84 -2.06
N ILE A 573 -37.48 14.96 -2.18
CA ILE A 573 -38.91 14.99 -2.56
C ILE A 573 -39.08 14.45 -3.97
N SER A 574 -38.33 14.94 -4.95
CA SER A 574 -38.36 14.50 -6.34
C SER A 574 -38.11 12.99 -6.46
N HIS A 575 -37.09 12.49 -5.72
CA HIS A 575 -36.78 11.08 -5.68
C HIS A 575 -37.95 10.22 -5.19
N ASN A 576 -38.67 10.68 -4.16
CA ASN A 576 -39.82 9.95 -3.60
C ASN A 576 -41.06 10.06 -4.50
N ILE A 577 -41.34 11.20 -5.07
CA ILE A 577 -42.46 11.40 -6.01
C ILE A 577 -42.31 10.47 -7.22
N ASN A 578 -41.09 10.35 -7.78
CA ASN A 578 -40.80 9.41 -8.87
C ASN A 578 -41.06 7.95 -8.51
N ARG A 579 -41.15 7.66 -7.21
CA ARG A 579 -41.50 6.34 -6.65
C ARG A 579 -42.95 6.25 -6.16
N ARG A 580 -43.80 7.19 -6.62
CA ARG A 580 -45.22 7.28 -6.27
C ARG A 580 -45.48 7.53 -4.76
N ARG A 581 -44.55 8.22 -4.09
CA ARG A 581 -44.71 8.70 -2.71
C ARG A 581 -44.76 10.22 -2.75
N ALA A 582 -45.98 10.80 -2.71
CA ALA A 582 -46.17 12.24 -2.85
C ALA A 582 -46.52 12.96 -1.53
N ASN A 583 -47.04 12.22 -0.54
CA ASN A 583 -47.44 12.77 0.75
C ASN A 583 -46.27 12.71 1.71
N LEU A 584 -45.42 13.75 1.75
CA LEU A 584 -44.15 13.73 2.46
C LEU A 584 -44.07 14.87 3.47
N ARG A 585 -43.51 14.57 4.64
CA ARG A 585 -43.08 15.51 5.65
C ARG A 585 -41.65 15.19 6.01
N PHE A 586 -40.73 16.08 5.67
CA PHE A 586 -39.31 15.89 5.91
C PHE A 586 -38.75 17.04 6.76
N TYR A 587 -37.77 16.73 7.57
CA TYR A 587 -36.92 17.72 8.20
C TYR A 587 -35.44 17.30 8.10
N GLU A 588 -34.54 18.27 8.12
CA GLU A 588 -33.09 18.05 8.17
C GLU A 588 -32.46 19.08 9.12
N CYS A 589 -31.55 18.60 9.96
CA CYS A 589 -30.61 19.44 10.68
C CYS A 589 -29.23 19.24 10.06
N GLY A 590 -28.68 20.27 9.44
CA GLY A 590 -27.43 20.16 8.73
C GLY A 590 -26.65 21.45 8.67
N ASN A 591 -25.35 21.34 8.37
CA ASN A 591 -24.50 22.50 8.18
C ASN A 591 -24.64 23.07 6.78
N CYS A 592 -24.62 24.38 6.69
CA CYS A 592 -24.57 25.18 5.47
C CYS A 592 -23.26 25.96 5.47
N TYR A 593 -22.72 26.21 4.30
CA TYR A 593 -21.39 26.76 4.11
C TYR A 593 -21.44 27.96 3.20
N SER A 594 -20.67 29.01 3.51
CA SER A 594 -20.54 30.14 2.62
C SER A 594 -19.10 30.68 2.60
N PHE A 595 -18.78 31.35 1.51
CA PHE A 595 -17.52 32.02 1.27
C PHE A 595 -17.79 33.50 0.96
N ASP A 596 -17.16 34.39 1.71
CA ASP A 596 -17.18 35.82 1.47
C ASP A 596 -15.84 36.24 0.85
N PRO A 597 -15.81 36.56 -0.46
CA PRO A 597 -14.60 36.98 -1.14
C PRO A 597 -13.99 38.27 -0.59
N GLU A 598 -14.83 39.17 -0.06
CA GLU A 598 -14.36 40.49 0.45
C GLU A 598 -13.70 40.33 1.84
N ALA A 599 -14.12 39.35 2.62
CA ALA A 599 -13.55 39.03 3.92
C ALA A 599 -12.34 38.06 3.85
N HIS A 600 -12.01 37.56 2.66
CA HIS A 600 -10.91 36.62 2.47
C HIS A 600 -9.56 37.31 2.56
N ASN A 601 -8.62 36.69 3.30
CA ASN A 601 -7.25 37.15 3.44
C ASN A 601 -6.29 35.96 3.25
N GLU A 602 -5.38 36.05 2.28
CA GLU A 602 -4.42 34.99 1.95
C GLU A 602 -3.48 34.59 3.12
N GLU A 603 -3.25 35.51 4.06
CA GLU A 603 -2.45 35.20 5.28
C GLU A 603 -3.24 34.35 6.28
N LYS A 604 -4.58 34.34 6.20
CA LYS A 604 -5.47 33.57 7.05
C LYS A 604 -6.35 32.68 6.21
N LEU A 605 -5.88 31.49 5.90
CA LEU A 605 -6.49 30.54 4.96
C LEU A 605 -8.00 30.32 5.14
N LEU A 606 -8.51 30.39 6.38
CA LEU A 606 -9.95 30.19 6.67
C LEU A 606 -10.75 31.49 6.77
N SER A 607 -10.13 32.67 6.54
CA SER A 607 -10.88 33.92 6.52
C SER A 607 -11.86 33.94 5.37
N GLY A 608 -13.04 34.52 5.57
CA GLY A 608 -14.11 34.53 4.58
C GLY A 608 -14.95 33.27 4.49
N TYR A 609 -14.52 32.14 5.09
CA TYR A 609 -15.34 30.94 5.15
C TYR A 609 -16.21 30.93 6.41
N SER A 610 -17.46 30.51 6.25
CA SER A 610 -18.37 30.30 7.38
C SER A 610 -19.10 28.98 7.28
N GLU A 611 -19.41 28.41 8.45
CA GLU A 611 -20.17 27.18 8.62
C GLU A 611 -21.25 27.44 9.68
N GLU A 612 -22.51 27.25 9.33
CA GLU A 612 -23.64 27.44 10.22
C GLU A 612 -24.57 26.23 10.20
N LYS A 613 -25.10 25.87 11.37
CA LYS A 613 -26.07 24.78 11.50
C LYS A 613 -27.48 25.32 11.28
N HIS A 614 -28.20 24.72 10.35
CA HIS A 614 -29.56 25.08 9.94
C HIS A 614 -30.55 23.95 10.20
N PHE A 615 -31.82 24.33 10.41
CA PHE A 615 -32.95 23.42 10.36
C PHE A 615 -33.81 23.76 9.14
N ALA A 616 -34.24 22.73 8.39
CA ALA A 616 -35.19 22.89 7.31
C ALA A 616 -36.31 21.86 7.41
N LEU A 617 -37.51 22.28 6.94
CA LEU A 617 -38.70 21.46 6.92
C LEU A 617 -39.30 21.52 5.52
N TRP A 618 -39.79 20.38 5.07
CA TRP A 618 -40.50 20.28 3.78
C TRP A 618 -41.80 19.52 3.96
N GLN A 619 -42.84 19.96 3.27
CA GLN A 619 -44.12 19.27 3.27
C GLN A 619 -44.71 19.32 1.83
N THR A 620 -45.20 18.16 1.36
CA THR A 620 -45.82 18.06 0.04
C THR A 620 -46.98 17.05 0.06
N GLY A 621 -47.87 17.17 -0.94
CA GLY A 621 -48.99 16.24 -1.12
C GLY A 621 -50.19 16.55 -0.24
N ASN A 622 -50.86 15.51 0.25
CA ASN A 622 -52.04 15.60 1.10
C ASN A 622 -51.66 15.63 2.58
N ARG A 623 -52.38 16.49 3.34
CA ARG A 623 -52.36 16.45 4.80
C ARG A 623 -53.05 15.21 5.33
N VAL A 624 -54.22 14.91 4.70
CA VAL A 624 -55.03 13.71 5.01
C VAL A 624 -55.32 12.99 3.72
N GLU A 625 -55.02 11.71 3.69
CA GLU A 625 -55.39 10.84 2.56
C GLU A 625 -56.87 10.48 2.63
N GLY A 626 -57.55 10.48 1.48
CA GLY A 626 -58.93 10.10 1.35
C GLY A 626 -59.22 8.70 1.87
N SER A 627 -60.32 8.57 2.60
CA SER A 627 -60.79 7.30 3.15
C SER A 627 -62.33 7.23 3.02
N TRP A 628 -62.90 6.15 3.47
CA TRP A 628 -64.34 6.00 3.55
C TRP A 628 -64.99 7.06 4.46
N ALA A 629 -64.25 7.66 5.39
CA ALA A 629 -64.79 8.60 6.40
C ALA A 629 -64.59 10.07 5.99
N HIS A 630 -63.67 10.41 5.12
CA HIS A 630 -63.36 11.78 4.71
C HIS A 630 -62.67 11.87 3.31
N ALA A 631 -62.75 12.98 2.66
CA ALA A 631 -62.10 13.30 1.39
C ALA A 631 -60.60 13.61 1.61
N ASP A 632 -59.84 13.59 0.50
CA ASP A 632 -58.47 14.11 0.50
C ASP A 632 -58.41 15.56 0.92
N GLU A 633 -57.48 15.88 1.82
CA GLU A 633 -57.18 17.26 2.22
C GLU A 633 -55.72 17.58 1.91
N LYS A 634 -55.50 18.59 1.07
CA LYS A 634 -54.17 19.06 0.68
C LYS A 634 -53.43 19.74 1.84
N SER A 635 -52.10 19.57 1.88
CA SER A 635 -51.24 20.35 2.74
C SER A 635 -51.33 21.86 2.42
N SER A 636 -51.14 22.69 3.42
CA SER A 636 -51.28 24.14 3.26
C SER A 636 -50.11 24.89 3.91
N VAL A 637 -49.86 26.11 3.46
CA VAL A 637 -48.87 27.04 4.05
C VAL A 637 -49.16 27.29 5.54
N TYR A 638 -50.48 27.31 5.91
CA TYR A 638 -50.89 27.54 7.30
C TYR A 638 -50.51 26.37 8.20
N GLU A 639 -50.49 25.15 7.72
CA GLU A 639 -50.06 23.99 8.46
C GLU A 639 -48.54 24.07 8.69
N MET A 640 -47.71 24.36 7.69
CA MET A 640 -46.28 24.57 7.86
C MET A 640 -46.01 25.73 8.84
N LYS A 641 -46.76 26.82 8.75
CA LYS A 641 -46.66 27.96 9.67
C LYS A 641 -46.88 27.50 11.11
N ALA A 642 -47.88 26.65 11.36
CA ALA A 642 -48.16 26.13 12.69
C ALA A 642 -47.01 25.30 13.25
N TYR A 643 -46.36 24.44 12.45
CA TYR A 643 -45.19 23.69 12.84
C TYR A 643 -44.02 24.61 13.21
N VAL A 644 -43.70 25.60 12.39
CA VAL A 644 -42.62 26.56 12.66
C VAL A 644 -42.89 27.37 13.92
N GLU A 645 -44.09 27.89 14.09
CA GLU A 645 -44.46 28.68 15.27
C GLU A 645 -44.48 27.83 16.56
N ASN A 646 -44.87 26.56 16.44
CA ASN A 646 -44.76 25.60 17.56
C ASN A 646 -43.33 25.32 17.97
N ILE A 647 -42.37 25.28 17.03
CA ILE A 647 -40.96 25.18 17.35
C ILE A 647 -40.51 26.40 18.13
N PHE A 648 -40.86 27.62 17.70
CA PHE A 648 -40.53 28.85 18.46
C PHE A 648 -41.16 28.88 19.86
N ALA A 649 -42.37 28.39 19.99
CA ALA A 649 -43.04 28.27 21.27
C ALA A 649 -42.31 27.26 22.20
N ARG A 650 -41.93 26.09 21.63
CA ARG A 650 -41.18 25.05 22.37
C ARG A 650 -39.82 25.53 22.86
N LEU A 651 -39.18 26.40 22.06
CA LEU A 651 -37.90 27.02 22.40
C LEU A 651 -38.03 28.23 23.37
N GLY A 652 -39.24 28.64 23.65
CA GLY A 652 -39.51 29.78 24.54
C GLY A 652 -39.26 31.16 23.96
N ILE A 653 -39.10 31.27 22.61
CA ILE A 653 -38.77 32.52 21.93
C ILE A 653 -39.94 33.13 21.14
N ALA A 654 -41.12 32.51 21.15
CA ALA A 654 -42.29 32.95 20.38
C ALA A 654 -42.69 34.42 20.62
N GLY A 655 -42.51 34.92 21.85
CA GLY A 655 -42.83 36.31 22.18
C GLY A 655 -41.93 37.38 21.55
N ASP A 656 -40.75 36.97 21.07
CA ASP A 656 -39.76 37.85 20.44
C ASP A 656 -39.75 37.76 18.91
N ILE A 657 -40.62 36.91 18.34
CA ILE A 657 -40.66 36.63 16.89
C ILE A 657 -41.68 37.56 16.21
N ILE A 658 -41.24 38.16 15.12
CA ILE A 658 -42.06 38.94 14.22
C ILE A 658 -42.12 38.21 12.88
N ALA A 659 -43.31 37.89 12.41
CA ALA A 659 -43.53 37.28 11.09
C ALA A 659 -43.99 38.37 10.12
N THR A 660 -43.26 38.52 9.00
CA THR A 660 -43.53 39.53 8.00
C THR A 660 -43.63 38.86 6.62
N GLN A 661 -44.69 39.18 5.87
CA GLN A 661 -44.77 38.75 4.49
C GLN A 661 -43.72 39.50 3.64
N THR A 662 -42.95 38.76 2.88
CA THR A 662 -41.88 39.32 2.06
C THR A 662 -41.97 38.83 0.61
N SER A 663 -41.39 39.57 -0.29
CA SER A 663 -41.16 39.10 -1.68
C SER A 663 -39.84 38.28 -1.66
N ASP A 664 -39.82 37.17 -2.36
CA ASP A 664 -38.69 36.29 -2.44
C ASP A 664 -38.52 35.74 -3.85
N GLU A 665 -37.31 35.46 -4.27
CA GLU A 665 -37.04 34.95 -5.63
C GLU A 665 -37.33 33.43 -5.77
N ILE A 666 -37.40 32.70 -4.66
CA ILE A 666 -37.65 31.26 -4.66
C ILE A 666 -39.09 30.92 -4.31
N TYR A 667 -39.68 31.69 -3.37
CA TYR A 667 -41.02 31.41 -2.87
C TYR A 667 -42.06 32.29 -3.53
N SER A 668 -43.09 31.69 -4.11
CA SER A 668 -44.24 32.40 -4.64
C SER A 668 -45.04 33.14 -3.56
N VAL A 669 -45.05 32.58 -2.36
CA VAL A 669 -45.54 33.20 -1.11
C VAL A 669 -44.49 33.00 -0.04
N ALA A 670 -43.97 34.09 0.50
CA ALA A 670 -42.91 34.05 1.50
C ALA A 670 -43.27 34.74 2.81
N LEU A 671 -42.86 34.13 3.91
CA LEU A 671 -42.95 34.70 5.25
C LEU A 671 -41.56 34.66 5.90
N THR A 672 -41.05 35.80 6.34
CA THR A 672 -39.77 35.92 7.02
C THR A 672 -40.02 36.07 8.53
N TYR A 673 -39.34 35.26 9.32
CA TYR A 673 -39.34 35.34 10.76
C TYR A 673 -38.08 36.05 11.24
N SER A 674 -38.22 37.12 12.00
CA SER A 674 -37.14 37.87 12.63
C SER A 674 -37.38 38.08 14.12
N ASN A 675 -36.31 38.28 14.86
CA ASN A 675 -36.45 38.74 16.23
C ASN A 675 -36.72 40.24 16.31
N ARG A 676 -37.06 40.79 17.48
CA ARG A 676 -37.29 42.24 17.70
C ARG A 676 -36.07 43.11 17.33
N GLY A 677 -34.86 42.55 17.35
CA GLY A 677 -33.62 43.22 16.91
C GLY A 677 -33.39 43.23 15.42
N GLY A 678 -34.30 42.64 14.60
CA GLY A 678 -34.22 42.59 13.16
C GLY A 678 -33.37 41.43 12.60
N LYS A 679 -32.80 40.55 13.45
CA LYS A 679 -32.08 39.37 12.98
C LYS A 679 -33.06 38.35 12.41
N ILE A 680 -32.87 37.97 11.18
CA ILE A 680 -33.65 36.91 10.51
C ILE A 680 -33.30 35.57 11.13
N LEU A 681 -34.31 34.81 11.56
CA LEU A 681 -34.20 33.49 12.14
C LEU A 681 -34.58 32.39 11.18
N GLY A 682 -35.44 32.71 10.21
CA GLY A 682 -35.83 31.72 9.20
C GLY A 682 -36.80 32.34 8.16
N LYS A 683 -36.98 31.61 7.10
CA LYS A 683 -37.97 31.90 6.06
C LYS A 683 -38.80 30.66 5.78
N MET A 684 -40.05 30.82 5.44
CA MET A 684 -40.88 29.74 4.92
C MET A 684 -41.70 30.26 3.70
N GLY A 685 -42.10 29.33 2.86
CA GLY A 685 -42.92 29.72 1.72
C GLY A 685 -43.34 28.54 0.84
N LEU A 686 -44.02 28.85 -0.23
CA LEU A 686 -44.46 27.93 -1.27
C LEU A 686 -43.49 28.02 -2.46
N VAL A 687 -42.80 26.91 -2.75
CA VAL A 687 -41.89 26.77 -3.89
C VAL A 687 -42.69 26.44 -5.14
#